data_ea6297e422447897c2695b45180896f0
#
_entry.id   ea6297e422447897c2695b45180896f0
#
_cell.length_a   1.000
_cell.length_b   1.000
_cell.length_c   1.000
_cell.angle_alpha   90.00
_cell.angle_beta   90.00
_cell.angle_gamma   90.00
#
_symmetry.space_group_name_H-M   'P 1'
#
loop_
_entity.id
_entity.type
_entity.pdbx_description
1 polymer ?
#
loop_
_entity_poly.entity_id
_entity_poly.type
_entity_poly.pdbx_seq_one_letter_code
_entity_poly.pdbx_strand_id
1 'polypeptide(L)'
;MRMETERLVGQQSHALAYQALLSGQPVGRDTATRGSSSSDEDMIDLMPREQVTAAGDSTCLGEESADKFTNPLYAQAFGDSSFESLEAECSHLTGGASQAVELEEQLGGGSQYDDFHTIDWQRDLARDRMRHRLLQKRRTQGGLWDMLAAFHDAWSGWLCVLLVGLAAGAIAAVIDIGALWMKDLKEGICPQAFWLNKEQCCWASNDTFFKGDDCKQWYRWPEMFSREMNKEGAGFYLLSYLVYVMWSVLFATLAVMLVRTFAPYACGSGIPEIKTILSGFIIRSYLGKWTLTIKSVCLVLAVGAGLSLGKEGPLVHVACCIGNIFSYLFPKYGKNEAKKREILSAAAAAGVSVAFGAPIGGVLFSLEEVSYYFPLKTLWRSFFCALVAASVLRSINPFGNDHLVMFYVEYDLPWLFFELVPFVVLGILGGVVATIFIKCNIRWCRYRKESRLGQYPISEVLAITVITAVLSFPNEYTRMNTSDLIKVLFSQCGITDVTPLCDYKRNFTNVNNHIDIAEAGPGVYTSLWQLSLALVFKLLITIFTFGIKVPAGIFIPSMAFGAIMGRMIGIAVEQLAYHYPTLWIFQGACNTGENCITPGLYAMVGAAACLGGVTRMTVSLVVIMFELTGSVRYIEPLMAAVMASKWVGDALGKEG
;
A
#
# COMPACT_ATOMS: atom_id res chain seq x y z
N MET A 1 20.37 -19.04 8.78
CA MET A 1 19.90 -20.19 9.57
C MET A 1 19.97 -19.98 11.09
N ARG A 2 21.12 -19.59 11.67
CA ARG A 2 21.21 -19.41 13.15
C ARG A 2 20.42 -18.20 13.70
N MET A 3 20.26 -17.14 12.94
CA MET A 3 19.49 -15.93 13.34
C MET A 3 17.98 -16.04 13.12
N GLU A 4 17.52 -16.87 12.20
CA GLU A 4 16.08 -17.15 12.04
C GLU A 4 15.56 -18.08 13.14
N THR A 5 16.37 -19.02 13.60
CA THR A 5 16.02 -19.84 14.77
C THR A 5 15.94 -19.01 16.06
N GLU A 6 16.77 -17.98 16.22
CA GLU A 6 16.65 -17.08 17.39
C GLU A 6 15.43 -16.15 17.31
N ARG A 7 15.02 -15.72 16.10
CA ARG A 7 13.76 -14.97 15.92
C ARG A 7 12.52 -15.84 16.11
N LEU A 8 12.54 -17.06 15.59
CA LEU A 8 11.45 -18.03 15.81
C LEU A 8 11.36 -18.46 17.26
N VAL A 9 12.49 -18.65 17.94
CA VAL A 9 12.54 -18.96 19.40
C VAL A 9 12.10 -17.72 20.19
N GLY A 10 12.48 -16.51 19.78
CA GLY A 10 11.98 -15.27 20.39
C GLY A 10 10.48 -15.09 20.21
N GLN A 11 9.95 -15.35 19.01
CA GLN A 11 8.52 -15.29 18.74
C GLN A 11 7.73 -16.41 19.45
N GLN A 12 8.28 -17.62 19.53
CA GLN A 12 7.68 -18.69 20.32
C GLN A 12 7.75 -18.43 21.82
N SER A 13 8.83 -17.85 22.33
CA SER A 13 8.92 -17.48 23.76
C SER A 13 7.96 -16.35 24.12
N HIS A 14 7.72 -15.38 23.22
CA HIS A 14 6.69 -14.36 23.39
C HIS A 14 5.28 -14.94 23.30
N ALA A 15 5.03 -15.87 22.39
CA ALA A 15 3.74 -16.56 22.28
C ALA A 15 3.48 -17.46 23.48
N LEU A 16 4.49 -18.16 23.99
CA LEU A 16 4.41 -18.99 25.19
C LEU A 16 4.29 -18.13 26.46
N ALA A 17 5.00 -17.00 26.55
CA ALA A 17 4.82 -16.03 27.63
C ALA A 17 3.42 -15.42 27.61
N TYR A 18 2.87 -15.17 26.43
CA TYR A 18 1.49 -14.68 26.26
C TYR A 18 0.45 -15.75 26.62
N GLN A 19 0.71 -17.02 26.26
CA GLN A 19 -0.12 -18.15 26.71
C GLN A 19 0.00 -18.43 28.20
N ALA A 20 1.19 -18.29 28.77
CA ALA A 20 1.41 -18.43 30.23
C ALA A 20 0.72 -17.31 31.02
N LEU A 21 0.72 -16.07 30.50
CA LEU A 21 -0.04 -14.94 31.06
C LEU A 21 -1.55 -15.14 30.94
N LEU A 22 -2.02 -15.85 29.92
CA LEU A 22 -3.43 -16.22 29.78
C LEU A 22 -3.85 -17.41 30.64
N SER A 23 -2.89 -18.24 31.07
CA SER A 23 -3.14 -19.43 31.92
C SER A 23 -2.88 -19.20 33.39
N GLY A 24 -2.35 -18.05 33.81
CA GLY A 24 -2.20 -17.68 35.22
C GLY A 24 -1.11 -18.45 35.97
N GLN A 25 -0.11 -19.03 35.29
CA GLN A 25 0.99 -19.71 35.96
C GLN A 25 2.23 -18.81 36.11
N PRO A 26 2.91 -18.84 37.28
CA PRO A 26 4.11 -18.05 37.51
C PRO A 26 5.34 -18.66 36.81
N VAL A 27 6.09 -17.81 36.14
CA VAL A 27 7.38 -18.16 35.52
C VAL A 27 8.44 -18.33 36.60
N GLY A 28 8.81 -19.58 36.87
CA GLY A 28 9.94 -19.92 37.76
C GLY A 28 11.27 -19.62 37.06
N ARG A 29 12.13 -18.88 37.74
CA ARG A 29 13.56 -18.75 37.39
C ARG A 29 14.26 -20.05 37.85
N ASP A 30 14.78 -20.81 36.91
CA ASP A 30 15.79 -21.80 37.26
C ASP A 30 16.95 -21.85 36.27
N THR A 31 18.10 -21.98 36.87
CA THR A 31 19.45 -21.97 36.39
C THR A 31 19.81 -23.19 35.53
N ALA A 32 20.74 -22.96 34.63
CA ALA A 32 21.33 -23.93 33.72
C ALA A 32 22.01 -25.11 34.39
N THR A 33 21.76 -26.35 33.93
CA THR A 33 22.81 -27.40 33.85
C THR A 33 22.51 -28.38 32.71
N ARG A 34 23.60 -28.82 32.10
CA ARG A 34 23.84 -29.78 31.03
C ARG A 34 23.16 -31.13 31.20
N GLY A 35 22.83 -31.76 30.05
CA GLY A 35 22.96 -33.21 29.92
C GLY A 35 21.95 -33.90 29.01
N SER A 36 22.40 -34.28 27.85
CA SER A 36 22.18 -35.52 27.06
C SER A 36 20.83 -36.23 26.98
N SER A 37 20.42 -36.39 25.72
CA SER A 37 19.94 -37.61 25.02
C SER A 37 18.65 -38.32 25.41
N SER A 38 17.90 -38.56 24.37
CA SER A 38 17.10 -39.73 23.99
C SER A 38 15.60 -39.73 24.21
N SER A 39 14.94 -39.86 23.09
CA SER A 39 13.85 -40.80 22.74
C SER A 39 12.52 -40.81 23.48
N ASP A 40 11.52 -40.55 22.65
CA ASP A 40 10.29 -41.33 22.45
C ASP A 40 9.14 -41.32 23.46
N GLU A 41 8.01 -40.94 22.90
CA GLU A 41 6.67 -41.51 22.97
C GLU A 41 5.96 -41.67 24.36
N ASP A 42 4.67 -41.34 24.28
CA ASP A 42 3.58 -41.72 25.17
C ASP A 42 3.52 -41.12 26.58
N MET A 43 2.58 -40.21 26.76
CA MET A 43 1.56 -40.42 27.79
C MET A 43 0.50 -39.33 27.83
N ILE A 44 -0.67 -39.66 27.38
CA ILE A 44 -1.96 -39.09 27.79
C ILE A 44 -2.31 -39.77 29.11
N ASP A 45 -2.72 -38.96 30.04
CA ASP A 45 -3.50 -39.20 31.25
C ASP A 45 -2.81 -38.90 32.60
N LEU A 46 -3.67 -38.30 33.46
CA LEU A 46 -3.56 -38.09 34.88
C LEU A 46 -3.12 -36.71 35.38
N MET A 47 -4.12 -35.82 35.47
CA MET A 47 -4.05 -34.74 36.45
C MET A 47 -4.85 -35.07 37.73
N PRO A 48 -4.27 -34.98 38.91
CA PRO A 48 -5.03 -34.97 40.18
C PRO A 48 -5.56 -33.56 40.47
N ARG A 49 -6.80 -33.49 40.89
CA ARG A 49 -7.40 -32.32 41.53
C ARG A 49 -6.73 -32.10 42.91
N GLU A 50 -6.03 -31.00 43.08
CA GLU A 50 -5.74 -30.47 44.41
C GLU A 50 -6.22 -29.02 44.54
N GLN A 51 -6.78 -28.80 45.72
CA GLN A 51 -7.39 -27.57 46.19
C GLN A 51 -6.32 -26.49 46.36
N VAL A 52 -6.54 -25.34 45.75
CA VAL A 52 -5.77 -24.13 46.08
C VAL A 52 -6.63 -23.23 46.93
N THR A 53 -6.18 -23.10 48.18
CA THR A 53 -6.66 -22.14 49.16
C THR A 53 -6.35 -20.72 48.75
N ALA A 54 -7.30 -19.86 48.97
CA ALA A 54 -7.32 -18.44 48.63
C ALA A 54 -6.17 -17.65 49.27
N ALA A 55 -5.45 -16.89 48.45
CA ALA A 55 -4.79 -15.66 48.85
C ALA A 55 -5.24 -14.57 47.85
N GLY A 56 -5.77 -13.48 48.41
CA GLY A 56 -6.56 -12.49 47.72
C GLY A 56 -5.85 -11.78 46.56
N ASP A 57 -6.55 -11.77 45.48
CA ASP A 57 -6.44 -10.71 44.50
C ASP A 57 -7.86 -10.36 44.03
N SER A 58 -8.25 -9.16 44.38
CA SER A 58 -9.56 -8.59 44.13
C SER A 58 -9.74 -8.35 42.63
N THR A 59 -10.29 -9.35 41.97
CA THR A 59 -10.91 -9.11 40.65
C THR A 59 -12.24 -8.38 40.92
N CYS A 60 -12.46 -7.25 40.27
CA CYS A 60 -13.66 -6.41 40.33
C CYS A 60 -14.97 -7.09 39.89
N LEU A 61 -15.07 -8.40 40.00
CA LEU A 61 -16.25 -9.21 39.75
C LEU A 61 -16.26 -10.42 40.73
N GLY A 62 -16.65 -10.15 41.94
CA GLY A 62 -17.04 -11.22 42.86
C GLY A 62 -18.28 -11.95 42.32
N GLU A 63 -18.44 -13.22 42.67
CA GLU A 63 -19.57 -14.06 42.25
C GLU A 63 -20.94 -13.42 42.58
N GLU A 64 -21.04 -12.61 43.62
CA GLU A 64 -22.24 -11.83 43.98
C GLU A 64 -22.64 -10.78 42.94
N SER A 65 -21.70 -10.17 42.20
CA SER A 65 -22.02 -9.24 41.12
C SER A 65 -22.50 -9.94 39.84
N ALA A 66 -22.03 -11.17 39.60
CA ALA A 66 -22.47 -11.97 38.45
C ALA A 66 -23.92 -12.42 38.61
N ASP A 67 -24.36 -12.74 39.82
CA ASP A 67 -25.75 -13.15 40.09
C ASP A 67 -26.74 -11.97 39.97
N LYS A 68 -26.34 -10.75 40.32
CA LYS A 68 -27.20 -9.55 40.12
C LYS A 68 -27.47 -9.29 38.61
N PHE A 69 -26.51 -9.56 37.75
CA PHE A 69 -26.69 -9.39 36.28
C PHE A 69 -27.45 -10.52 35.61
N THR A 70 -27.67 -11.64 36.29
CA THR A 70 -28.43 -12.78 35.76
C THR A 70 -29.93 -12.65 36.01
N ASN A 71 -30.38 -11.67 36.79
CA ASN A 71 -31.80 -11.45 37.09
C ASN A 71 -32.44 -10.66 35.92
N PRO A 72 -33.44 -11.25 35.22
CA PRO A 72 -34.05 -10.63 34.02
C PRO A 72 -34.75 -9.29 34.32
N LEU A 73 -35.18 -9.04 35.53
CA LEU A 73 -35.75 -7.76 35.99
C LEU A 73 -34.70 -6.64 36.08
N TYR A 74 -33.44 -6.97 36.34
CA TYR A 74 -32.37 -6.00 36.39
C TYR A 74 -31.93 -5.56 34.98
N ALA A 75 -31.95 -6.47 34.01
CA ALA A 75 -31.60 -6.18 32.63
C ALA A 75 -32.62 -5.30 31.91
N GLN A 76 -33.89 -5.26 32.38
CA GLN A 76 -34.94 -4.40 31.85
C GLN A 76 -34.94 -2.99 32.48
N ALA A 77 -34.43 -2.82 33.68
CA ALA A 77 -34.45 -1.55 34.40
C ALA A 77 -33.24 -0.65 34.10
N PHE A 78 -32.15 -1.23 33.60
CA PHE A 78 -30.91 -0.52 33.39
C PHE A 78 -30.48 -0.63 31.94
N GLY A 79 -30.89 0.33 31.14
CA GLY A 79 -30.34 0.59 29.83
C GLY A 79 -28.83 1.00 29.91
N ASP A 80 -28.26 1.46 28.83
CA ASP A 80 -26.83 1.81 28.68
C ASP A 80 -26.22 2.62 29.85
N SER A 81 -27.05 3.35 30.63
CA SER A 81 -26.63 4.17 31.78
C SER A 81 -26.09 3.40 32.97
N SER A 82 -26.47 2.14 33.17
CA SER A 82 -25.97 1.35 34.32
C SER A 82 -24.63 0.67 34.05
N PHE A 83 -24.27 0.51 32.79
CA PHE A 83 -22.94 0.08 32.44
C PHE A 83 -21.90 1.19 32.69
N GLU A 84 -22.28 2.44 32.41
CA GLU A 84 -21.48 3.62 32.72
C GLU A 84 -21.35 3.84 34.24
N SER A 85 -22.40 3.54 35.04
CA SER A 85 -22.34 3.66 36.48
C SER A 85 -21.44 2.58 37.15
N LEU A 86 -21.40 1.38 36.60
CA LEU A 86 -20.46 0.32 37.04
C LEU A 86 -19.01 0.59 36.58
N GLU A 87 -18.83 1.22 35.43
CA GLU A 87 -17.51 1.74 35.02
C GLU A 87 -17.04 2.87 35.97
N ALA A 88 -17.94 3.74 36.36
CA ALA A 88 -17.65 4.79 37.35
C ALA A 88 -17.30 4.21 38.74
N GLU A 89 -17.99 3.16 39.16
CA GLU A 89 -17.74 2.49 40.44
C GLU A 89 -16.43 1.66 40.41
N CYS A 90 -16.13 1.01 39.30
CA CYS A 90 -14.85 0.34 39.07
C CYS A 90 -13.69 1.35 38.92
N SER A 91 -13.95 2.53 38.32
CA SER A 91 -12.96 3.59 38.24
C SER A 91 -12.66 4.25 39.58
N HIS A 92 -13.65 4.30 40.49
CA HIS A 92 -13.42 4.76 41.87
C HIS A 92 -12.57 3.80 42.69
N LEU A 93 -12.66 2.50 42.47
CA LEU A 93 -11.79 1.51 43.09
C LEU A 93 -10.37 1.48 42.51
N THR A 94 -10.21 1.84 41.29
CA THR A 94 -8.88 2.03 40.60
C THR A 94 -8.34 3.45 40.75
N GLY A 95 -9.11 4.36 41.33
CA GLY A 95 -8.74 5.78 41.52
C GLY A 95 -7.48 5.99 42.37
N GLY A 96 -7.11 5.01 43.20
CA GLY A 96 -5.84 5.03 43.90
C GLY A 96 -4.62 4.89 43.01
N ALA A 97 -4.73 4.15 41.92
CA ALA A 97 -3.66 4.01 40.93
C ALA A 97 -3.58 5.24 40.00
N SER A 98 -4.73 5.83 39.67
CA SER A 98 -4.78 7.07 38.87
C SER A 98 -4.24 8.28 39.62
N GLN A 99 -4.55 8.40 40.91
CA GLN A 99 -3.98 9.45 41.77
C GLN A 99 -2.49 9.27 42.04
N ALA A 100 -1.98 8.05 42.10
CA ALA A 100 -0.55 7.79 42.21
C ALA A 100 0.20 8.21 40.93
N VAL A 101 -0.38 7.99 39.77
CA VAL A 101 0.16 8.42 38.48
C VAL A 101 0.12 9.95 38.34
N GLU A 102 -0.99 10.61 38.74
CA GLU A 102 -1.07 12.08 38.78
C GLU A 102 -0.10 12.72 39.77
N LEU A 103 0.18 12.04 40.91
CA LEU A 103 1.14 12.50 41.90
C LEU A 103 2.60 12.33 41.43
N GLU A 104 2.90 11.28 40.66
CA GLU A 104 4.19 11.12 39.98
C GLU A 104 4.41 12.14 38.89
N GLU A 105 3.36 12.53 38.17
CA GLU A 105 3.39 13.58 37.14
C GLU A 105 3.65 14.97 37.76
N GLN A 106 3.16 15.23 38.97
CA GLN A 106 3.41 16.47 39.73
C GLN A 106 4.80 16.53 40.40
N LEU A 107 5.48 15.43 40.59
CA LEU A 107 6.80 15.33 41.22
C LEU A 107 7.97 15.49 40.25
N GLY A 108 7.73 15.86 39.00
CA GLY A 108 8.69 16.56 38.14
C GLY A 108 9.90 15.73 37.72
N GLY A 109 9.66 14.71 37.00
CA GLY A 109 10.68 14.16 36.08
C GLY A 109 10.10 14.20 34.67
N GLY A 110 10.32 15.27 33.95
CA GLY A 110 9.90 15.37 32.55
C GLY A 110 10.35 14.15 31.76
N SER A 111 9.45 13.21 31.56
CA SER A 111 9.68 12.08 30.66
C SER A 111 9.97 12.64 29.28
N GLN A 112 11.12 12.30 28.76
CA GLN A 112 11.59 12.71 27.43
C GLN A 112 10.80 12.04 26.29
N TYR A 113 9.80 11.23 26.65
CA TYR A 113 8.95 10.47 25.73
C TYR A 113 7.49 10.91 25.92
N ASP A 114 6.81 11.16 24.81
CA ASP A 114 5.36 11.34 24.80
C ASP A 114 4.69 10.08 25.40
N ASP A 115 3.75 10.26 26.31
CA ASP A 115 3.01 9.14 26.89
C ASP A 115 2.21 8.42 25.81
N PHE A 116 2.60 7.19 25.51
CA PHE A 116 1.90 6.33 24.57
C PHE A 116 0.71 5.66 25.27
N HIS A 117 -0.48 6.08 24.90
CA HIS A 117 -1.69 5.41 25.34
C HIS A 117 -1.95 4.17 24.47
N THR A 118 -2.02 3.01 25.11
CA THR A 118 -2.41 1.75 24.47
C THR A 118 -3.81 1.34 24.93
N ILE A 119 -4.49 0.50 24.12
CA ILE A 119 -5.76 -0.09 24.50
C ILE A 119 -5.53 -1.24 25.49
N ASP A 120 -6.51 -1.44 26.35
CA ASP A 120 -6.57 -2.64 27.21
C ASP A 120 -7.28 -3.78 26.46
N TRP A 121 -6.47 -4.64 25.83
CA TRP A 121 -6.96 -5.80 25.08
C TRP A 121 -7.78 -6.77 25.94
N GLN A 122 -7.37 -7.00 27.20
CA GLN A 122 -8.03 -7.95 28.06
C GLN A 122 -9.42 -7.47 28.44
N ARG A 123 -9.54 -6.22 28.81
CA ARG A 123 -10.81 -5.57 29.14
C ARG A 123 -11.78 -5.58 27.96
N ASP A 124 -11.31 -5.22 26.79
CA ASP A 124 -12.14 -5.14 25.59
C ASP A 124 -12.58 -6.52 25.11
N LEU A 125 -11.72 -7.52 25.17
CA LEU A 125 -12.09 -8.92 24.89
C LEU A 125 -13.02 -9.51 25.94
N ALA A 126 -12.87 -9.16 27.22
CA ALA A 126 -13.81 -9.56 28.28
C ALA A 126 -15.20 -8.94 28.02
N ARG A 127 -15.28 -7.66 27.71
CA ARG A 127 -16.54 -6.98 27.32
C ARG A 127 -17.23 -7.68 26.13
N ASP A 128 -16.49 -8.07 25.11
CA ASP A 128 -17.06 -8.78 23.95
C ASP A 128 -17.58 -10.16 24.36
N ARG A 129 -16.86 -10.89 25.20
CA ARG A 129 -17.32 -12.19 25.74
C ARG A 129 -18.59 -12.07 26.57
N MET A 130 -18.66 -11.06 27.45
CA MET A 130 -19.87 -10.81 28.24
C MET A 130 -21.05 -10.45 27.36
N ARG A 131 -20.86 -9.58 26.37
CA ARG A 131 -21.88 -9.22 25.41
C ARG A 131 -22.40 -10.45 24.64
N HIS A 132 -21.52 -11.33 24.19
CA HIS A 132 -21.90 -12.57 23.53
C HIS A 132 -22.73 -13.50 24.43
N ARG A 133 -22.33 -13.66 25.70
CA ARG A 133 -23.11 -14.45 26.66
C ARG A 133 -24.52 -13.88 26.90
N LEU A 134 -24.62 -12.55 27.01
CA LEU A 134 -25.91 -11.88 27.16
C LEU A 134 -26.82 -12.08 25.95
N LEU A 135 -26.29 -11.92 24.75
CA LEU A 135 -27.05 -12.15 23.51
C LEU A 135 -27.48 -13.60 23.36
N GLN A 136 -26.63 -14.55 23.75
CA GLN A 136 -26.95 -15.96 23.72
C GLN A 136 -28.08 -16.31 24.73
N LYS A 137 -28.02 -15.78 25.96
CA LYS A 137 -29.11 -15.92 26.95
C LYS A 137 -30.42 -15.31 26.42
N ARG A 138 -30.39 -14.10 25.87
CA ARG A 138 -31.59 -13.47 25.26
C ARG A 138 -32.17 -14.31 24.12
N ARG A 139 -31.31 -14.86 23.27
CA ARG A 139 -31.75 -15.72 22.15
C ARG A 139 -32.46 -17.00 22.62
N THR A 140 -32.05 -17.59 23.77
CA THR A 140 -32.64 -18.83 24.29
C THR A 140 -33.88 -18.61 25.14
N GLN A 141 -34.03 -17.44 25.75
CA GLN A 141 -35.11 -17.13 26.70
C GLN A 141 -36.09 -16.07 26.22
N GLY A 142 -35.74 -15.34 25.16
CA GLY A 142 -36.51 -14.19 24.66
C GLY A 142 -37.47 -14.50 23.54
N GLY A 143 -38.32 -13.50 23.25
CA GLY A 143 -39.30 -13.55 22.15
C GLY A 143 -38.66 -13.23 20.78
N LEU A 144 -39.54 -13.02 19.79
CA LEU A 144 -39.15 -12.69 18.40
C LEU A 144 -38.25 -11.44 18.32
N TRP A 145 -38.47 -10.45 19.17
CA TRP A 145 -37.65 -9.23 19.22
C TRP A 145 -36.18 -9.48 19.64
N ASP A 146 -35.98 -10.36 20.61
CA ASP A 146 -34.64 -10.73 21.05
C ASP A 146 -33.89 -11.58 20.02
N MET A 147 -34.62 -12.40 19.26
CA MET A 147 -34.08 -13.14 18.13
C MET A 147 -33.68 -12.17 16.99
N LEU A 148 -34.51 -11.16 16.69
CA LEU A 148 -34.18 -10.12 15.70
C LEU A 148 -32.99 -9.28 16.15
N ALA A 149 -32.88 -8.92 17.42
CA ALA A 149 -31.73 -8.19 17.95
C ALA A 149 -30.42 -9.00 17.87
N ALA A 150 -30.47 -10.30 18.15
CA ALA A 150 -29.33 -11.20 17.99
C ALA A 150 -28.93 -11.37 16.51
N PHE A 151 -29.91 -11.43 15.61
CA PHE A 151 -29.67 -11.46 14.18
C PHE A 151 -29.04 -10.15 13.67
N HIS A 152 -29.59 -9.01 14.09
CA HIS A 152 -29.00 -7.69 13.78
C HIS A 152 -27.55 -7.57 14.27
N ASP A 153 -27.24 -8.04 15.49
CA ASP A 153 -25.86 -8.01 15.99
C ASP A 153 -24.92 -8.90 15.16
N ALA A 154 -25.39 -10.08 14.73
CA ALA A 154 -24.60 -10.96 13.85
C ALA A 154 -24.33 -10.32 12.48
N TRP A 155 -25.34 -9.66 11.89
CA TRP A 155 -25.26 -9.02 10.59
C TRP A 155 -24.56 -7.66 10.61
N SER A 156 -24.58 -6.96 11.73
CA SER A 156 -23.97 -5.63 11.87
C SER A 156 -22.52 -5.54 11.39
N GLY A 157 -21.76 -6.62 11.62
CA GLY A 157 -20.37 -6.69 11.14
C GLY A 157 -20.22 -6.78 9.63
N TRP A 158 -21.10 -7.52 8.97
CA TRP A 158 -21.12 -7.63 7.52
C TRP A 158 -21.60 -6.34 6.87
N LEU A 159 -22.64 -5.72 7.44
CA LEU A 159 -23.14 -4.43 6.97
C LEU A 159 -22.09 -3.33 7.11
N CYS A 160 -21.37 -3.31 8.24
CA CYS A 160 -20.30 -2.34 8.45
C CYS A 160 -19.20 -2.47 7.39
N VAL A 161 -18.68 -3.68 7.14
CA VAL A 161 -17.63 -3.88 6.13
C VAL A 161 -18.13 -3.67 4.70
N LEU A 162 -19.41 -3.92 4.43
CA LEU A 162 -20.05 -3.59 3.15
C LEU A 162 -20.02 -2.08 2.90
N LEU A 163 -20.47 -1.29 3.88
CA LEU A 163 -20.48 0.18 3.78
C LEU A 163 -19.05 0.74 3.63
N VAL A 164 -18.09 0.18 4.37
CA VAL A 164 -16.68 0.55 4.24
C VAL A 164 -16.16 0.27 2.84
N GLY A 165 -16.44 -0.93 2.29
CA GLY A 165 -16.03 -1.31 0.93
C GLY A 165 -16.64 -0.42 -0.14
N LEU A 166 -17.94 -0.15 -0.07
CA LEU A 166 -18.65 0.74 -1.01
C LEU A 166 -18.06 2.15 -0.99
N ALA A 167 -17.87 2.73 0.20
CA ALA A 167 -17.33 4.07 0.33
C ALA A 167 -15.86 4.16 -0.07
N ALA A 168 -15.04 3.16 0.28
CA ALA A 168 -13.63 3.10 -0.11
C ALA A 168 -13.47 3.02 -1.63
N GLY A 169 -14.26 2.16 -2.30
CA GLY A 169 -14.26 2.04 -3.76
C GLY A 169 -14.68 3.33 -4.45
N ALA A 170 -15.76 3.98 -3.97
CA ALA A 170 -16.25 5.23 -4.54
C ALA A 170 -15.24 6.39 -4.37
N ILE A 171 -14.67 6.56 -3.18
CA ILE A 171 -13.69 7.62 -2.91
C ILE A 171 -12.40 7.37 -3.70
N ALA A 172 -11.94 6.12 -3.81
CA ALA A 172 -10.78 5.78 -4.63
C ALA A 172 -11.01 6.14 -6.10
N ALA A 173 -12.19 5.81 -6.66
CA ALA A 173 -12.53 6.18 -8.04
C ALA A 173 -12.54 7.70 -8.26
N VAL A 174 -13.08 8.47 -7.32
CA VAL A 174 -13.05 9.94 -7.38
C VAL A 174 -11.62 10.47 -7.35
N ILE A 175 -10.75 9.90 -6.51
CA ILE A 175 -9.32 10.28 -6.44
C ILE A 175 -8.62 9.96 -7.76
N ASP A 176 -8.91 8.81 -8.37
CA ASP A 176 -8.29 8.37 -9.62
C ASP A 176 -8.72 9.25 -10.79
N ILE A 177 -10.00 9.50 -10.95
CA ILE A 177 -10.54 10.40 -11.98
C ILE A 177 -9.97 11.80 -11.80
N GLY A 178 -9.95 12.31 -10.57
CA GLY A 178 -9.41 13.63 -10.26
C GLY A 178 -7.90 13.73 -10.56
N ALA A 179 -7.12 12.70 -10.24
CA ALA A 179 -5.70 12.67 -10.49
C ALA A 179 -5.37 12.62 -11.99
N LEU A 180 -6.12 11.84 -12.78
CA LEU A 180 -6.01 11.81 -14.23
C LEU A 180 -6.37 13.16 -14.85
N TRP A 181 -7.48 13.77 -14.43
CA TRP A 181 -7.89 15.07 -14.92
C TRP A 181 -6.85 16.18 -14.61
N MET A 182 -6.33 16.25 -13.38
CA MET A 182 -5.30 17.23 -13.01
C MET A 182 -3.98 17.02 -13.75
N LYS A 183 -3.63 15.76 -14.07
CA LYS A 183 -2.47 15.42 -14.88
C LYS A 183 -2.65 15.98 -16.30
N ASP A 184 -3.79 15.68 -16.93
CA ASP A 184 -4.04 16.06 -18.32
C ASP A 184 -4.18 17.58 -18.45
N LEU A 185 -4.71 18.25 -17.44
CA LEU A 185 -4.82 19.73 -17.40
C LEU A 185 -3.45 20.44 -17.52
N LYS A 186 -2.34 19.80 -17.13
CA LYS A 186 -1.00 20.38 -17.36
C LYS A 186 -0.60 20.39 -18.82
N GLU A 187 -1.08 19.45 -19.60
CA GLU A 187 -0.73 19.30 -21.03
C GLU A 187 -1.68 20.02 -21.95
N GLY A 188 -2.97 20.04 -21.63
CA GLY A 188 -3.99 20.64 -22.46
C GLY A 188 -5.38 20.61 -21.85
N ILE A 189 -6.38 20.88 -22.68
CA ILE A 189 -7.78 20.98 -22.26
C ILE A 189 -8.73 20.49 -23.36
N CYS A 190 -9.89 19.98 -22.94
CA CYS A 190 -11.01 19.70 -23.84
C CYS A 190 -11.93 20.94 -23.92
N PRO A 191 -12.04 21.66 -25.04
CA PRO A 191 -12.84 22.88 -25.14
C PRO A 191 -14.34 22.67 -24.96
N GLN A 192 -14.83 21.46 -25.25
CA GLN A 192 -16.25 21.13 -25.15
C GLN A 192 -16.68 20.92 -23.71
N ALA A 193 -15.78 20.33 -22.88
CA ALA A 193 -16.04 20.06 -21.47
C ALA A 193 -14.71 20.03 -20.70
N PHE A 194 -14.39 21.12 -20.01
CA PHE A 194 -13.10 21.29 -19.32
C PHE A 194 -12.85 20.28 -18.19
N TRP A 195 -13.90 19.60 -17.72
CA TRP A 195 -13.83 18.57 -16.66
C TRP A 195 -13.55 17.15 -17.18
N LEU A 196 -13.47 16.96 -18.52
CA LEU A 196 -13.09 15.67 -19.10
C LEU A 196 -11.57 15.54 -19.19
N ASN A 197 -11.07 14.34 -18.91
CA ASN A 197 -9.67 14.00 -19.16
C ASN A 197 -9.46 13.75 -20.68
N LYS A 198 -8.20 13.62 -21.10
CA LYS A 198 -7.84 13.40 -22.53
C LYS A 198 -8.55 12.16 -23.09
N GLU A 199 -8.57 11.08 -22.34
CA GLU A 199 -9.15 9.80 -22.72
C GLU A 199 -10.68 9.89 -22.93
N GLN A 200 -11.37 10.53 -21.99
CA GLN A 200 -12.81 10.76 -22.07
C GLN A 200 -13.19 11.76 -23.17
N CYS A 201 -12.35 12.77 -23.40
CA CYS A 201 -12.55 13.75 -24.47
C CYS A 201 -12.43 13.10 -25.86
N CYS A 202 -11.53 12.12 -25.99
CA CYS A 202 -11.23 11.42 -27.26
C CYS A 202 -12.07 10.16 -27.47
N TRP A 203 -12.95 9.78 -26.53
CA TRP A 203 -13.78 8.56 -26.59
C TRP A 203 -14.68 8.49 -27.84
N ALA A 204 -15.12 9.63 -28.36
CA ALA A 204 -16.01 9.68 -29.53
C ALA A 204 -15.28 9.44 -30.86
N SER A 205 -13.95 9.48 -30.90
CA SER A 205 -13.18 9.06 -32.06
C SER A 205 -12.93 7.56 -31.95
N ASN A 206 -13.47 6.78 -32.89
CA ASN A 206 -13.31 5.32 -32.99
C ASN A 206 -11.85 4.85 -33.19
N ASP A 207 -10.89 5.67 -32.87
CA ASP A 207 -9.48 5.36 -33.01
C ASP A 207 -9.00 4.61 -31.78
N THR A 208 -8.64 3.35 -32.01
CA THR A 208 -7.99 2.48 -31.02
C THR A 208 -6.84 3.20 -30.34
N PHE A 209 -6.78 3.10 -29.03
CA PHE A 209 -5.96 3.78 -28.03
C PHE A 209 -4.44 3.92 -28.34
N PHE A 210 -3.93 3.26 -29.37
CA PHE A 210 -2.52 3.23 -29.76
C PHE A 210 -2.21 3.85 -31.11
N LYS A 211 -3.20 4.38 -31.80
CA LYS A 211 -2.98 5.06 -33.10
C LYS A 211 -3.02 6.57 -32.95
N GLY A 212 -1.89 7.12 -32.64
CA GLY A 212 -1.57 8.48 -33.02
C GLY A 212 -2.13 9.61 -32.17
N ASP A 213 -1.34 10.63 -32.08
CA ASP A 213 -1.55 11.93 -31.45
C ASP A 213 -2.74 12.77 -32.01
N ASP A 214 -3.64 12.20 -32.80
CA ASP A 214 -4.62 12.93 -33.59
C ASP A 214 -6.04 12.96 -33.00
N CYS A 215 -6.16 13.11 -31.69
CA CYS A 215 -7.44 13.51 -31.11
C CYS A 215 -7.72 14.99 -31.46
N LYS A 216 -8.51 15.23 -32.49
CA LYS A 216 -8.90 16.58 -32.93
C LYS A 216 -9.69 17.38 -31.90
N GLN A 217 -10.18 16.75 -30.85
CA GLN A 217 -10.99 17.38 -29.80
C GLN A 217 -10.14 17.85 -28.62
N TRP A 218 -8.90 17.35 -28.49
CA TRP A 218 -7.97 17.72 -27.42
C TRP A 218 -6.98 18.79 -27.91
N TYR A 219 -6.94 19.94 -27.23
CA TYR A 219 -6.04 21.03 -27.55
C TYR A 219 -4.95 21.17 -26.52
N ARG A 220 -3.70 21.23 -26.95
CA ARG A 220 -2.57 21.61 -26.10
C ARG A 220 -2.62 23.10 -25.80
N TRP A 221 -2.11 23.52 -24.66
CA TRP A 221 -2.15 24.93 -24.24
C TRP A 221 -1.64 25.92 -25.30
N PRO A 222 -0.48 25.70 -26.00
CA PRO A 222 -0.04 26.62 -27.05
C PRO A 222 -1.03 26.77 -28.20
N GLU A 223 -1.77 25.71 -28.53
CA GLU A 223 -2.78 25.73 -29.60
C GLU A 223 -3.99 26.60 -29.23
N MET A 224 -4.27 26.71 -27.92
CA MET A 224 -5.34 27.59 -27.40
C MET A 224 -4.95 29.06 -27.45
N PHE A 225 -3.67 29.40 -27.22
CA PHE A 225 -3.19 30.78 -27.23
C PHE A 225 -2.95 31.32 -28.68
N SER A 226 -2.51 30.45 -29.60
CA SER A 226 -2.28 30.84 -31.01
C SER A 226 -2.48 29.63 -31.92
N ARG A 227 -3.53 29.69 -32.74
CA ARG A 227 -3.83 28.64 -33.74
C ARG A 227 -2.80 28.55 -34.85
N GLU A 228 -2.01 29.62 -35.09
CA GLU A 228 -1.03 29.71 -36.18
C GLU A 228 0.38 29.28 -35.75
N MET A 229 0.57 28.92 -34.44
CA MET A 229 1.90 28.54 -33.97
C MET A 229 2.29 27.16 -34.52
N ASN A 230 3.45 27.11 -35.18
CA ASN A 230 3.97 25.86 -35.73
C ASN A 230 4.23 24.85 -34.58
N LYS A 231 3.64 23.67 -34.69
CA LYS A 231 3.72 22.58 -33.65
C LYS A 231 5.15 22.11 -33.37
N GLU A 232 6.05 22.25 -34.34
CA GLU A 232 7.47 21.89 -34.22
C GLU A 232 8.37 23.07 -33.85
N GLY A 233 7.79 24.25 -33.64
CA GLY A 233 8.55 25.47 -33.35
C GLY A 233 9.05 25.54 -31.88
N ALA A 234 10.24 26.13 -31.67
CA ALA A 234 10.81 26.36 -30.37
C ALA A 234 9.87 27.15 -29.43
N GLY A 235 9.05 28.06 -29.99
CA GLY A 235 8.06 28.82 -29.24
C GLY A 235 6.94 27.95 -28.65
N PHE A 236 6.47 26.97 -29.42
CA PHE A 236 5.48 25.99 -28.97
C PHE A 236 6.02 25.15 -27.80
N TYR A 237 7.25 24.64 -27.92
CA TYR A 237 7.92 23.89 -26.87
C TYR A 237 8.11 24.72 -25.60
N LEU A 238 8.61 25.94 -25.71
CA LEU A 238 8.86 26.82 -24.59
C LEU A 238 7.56 27.18 -23.84
N LEU A 239 6.48 27.48 -24.56
CA LEU A 239 5.20 27.81 -23.97
C LEU A 239 4.60 26.59 -23.25
N SER A 240 4.65 25.40 -23.87
CA SER A 240 4.23 24.14 -23.23
C SER A 240 5.01 23.89 -21.94
N TYR A 241 6.31 24.11 -21.96
CA TYR A 241 7.19 23.94 -20.82
C TYR A 241 6.83 24.90 -19.67
N LEU A 242 6.66 26.18 -19.95
CA LEU A 242 6.32 27.18 -18.94
C LEU A 242 4.95 26.88 -18.29
N VAL A 243 3.95 26.55 -19.12
CA VAL A 243 2.60 26.21 -18.60
C VAL A 243 2.64 24.94 -17.76
N TYR A 244 3.39 23.92 -18.17
CA TYR A 244 3.58 22.70 -17.40
C TYR A 244 4.18 22.97 -16.01
N VAL A 245 5.25 23.77 -15.94
CA VAL A 245 5.89 24.16 -14.66
C VAL A 245 4.92 24.97 -13.80
N MET A 246 4.21 25.92 -14.39
CA MET A 246 3.24 26.77 -13.68
C MET A 246 2.14 25.94 -13.00
N TRP A 247 1.50 25.01 -13.73
CA TRP A 247 0.48 24.15 -13.17
C TRP A 247 1.03 23.23 -12.09
N SER A 248 2.21 22.66 -12.29
CA SER A 248 2.86 21.79 -11.28
C SER A 248 3.09 22.52 -9.95
N VAL A 249 3.61 23.75 -10.04
CA VAL A 249 3.87 24.60 -8.86
C VAL A 249 2.56 25.02 -8.18
N LEU A 250 1.54 25.37 -8.95
CA LEU A 250 0.22 25.75 -8.41
C LEU A 250 -0.41 24.58 -7.62
N PHE A 251 -0.43 23.38 -8.20
CA PHE A 251 -1.02 22.21 -7.53
C PHE A 251 -0.26 21.82 -6.26
N ALA A 252 1.07 21.83 -6.29
CA ALA A 252 1.89 21.54 -5.13
C ALA A 252 1.71 22.58 -4.01
N THR A 253 1.60 23.86 -4.37
CA THR A 253 1.35 24.96 -3.42
C THR A 253 0.01 24.77 -2.72
N LEU A 254 -1.06 24.51 -3.48
CA LEU A 254 -2.37 24.24 -2.93
C LEU A 254 -2.35 23.01 -2.01
N ALA A 255 -1.69 21.92 -2.42
CA ALA A 255 -1.60 20.72 -1.62
C ALA A 255 -0.93 20.97 -0.26
N VAL A 256 0.25 21.61 -0.24
CA VAL A 256 0.98 21.83 1.01
C VAL A 256 0.27 22.85 1.92
N MET A 257 -0.38 23.85 1.34
CA MET A 257 -1.16 24.84 2.12
C MET A 257 -2.36 24.18 2.81
N LEU A 258 -3.13 23.35 2.08
CA LEU A 258 -4.27 22.63 2.63
C LEU A 258 -3.85 21.67 3.76
N VAL A 259 -2.79 20.88 3.54
CA VAL A 259 -2.28 19.95 4.57
C VAL A 259 -1.85 20.72 5.82
N ARG A 260 -1.08 21.79 5.65
CA ARG A 260 -0.56 22.55 6.79
C ARG A 260 -1.65 23.23 7.60
N THR A 261 -2.67 23.79 6.92
CA THR A 261 -3.70 24.61 7.57
C THR A 261 -4.78 23.77 8.24
N PHE A 262 -5.25 22.70 7.57
CA PHE A 262 -6.45 21.99 8.02
C PHE A 262 -6.17 20.62 8.63
N ALA A 263 -5.18 19.87 8.13
CA ALA A 263 -4.93 18.51 8.59
C ALA A 263 -3.44 18.14 8.49
N PRO A 264 -2.60 18.47 9.47
CA PRO A 264 -1.19 18.11 9.47
C PRO A 264 -0.94 16.60 9.42
N TYR A 265 -1.86 15.80 9.96
CA TYR A 265 -1.81 14.33 9.92
C TYR A 265 -2.14 13.71 8.55
N ALA A 266 -2.58 14.51 7.57
CA ALA A 266 -2.82 14.04 6.20
C ALA A 266 -1.51 13.82 5.42
N CYS A 267 -0.36 14.33 5.88
CA CYS A 267 0.93 14.15 5.21
C CYS A 267 1.40 12.69 5.26
N GLY A 268 2.29 12.33 4.34
CA GLY A 268 2.93 11.03 4.27
C GLY A 268 2.04 9.88 3.80
N SER A 269 2.55 8.65 3.90
CA SER A 269 1.86 7.43 3.48
C SER A 269 0.70 7.07 4.39
N GLY A 270 0.93 7.03 5.68
CA GLY A 270 -0.05 6.62 6.69
C GLY A 270 -0.01 5.13 7.05
N ILE A 271 0.68 4.29 6.27
CA ILE A 271 0.79 2.84 6.56
C ILE A 271 1.51 2.57 7.88
N PRO A 272 2.66 3.20 8.19
CA PRO A 272 3.36 2.98 9.46
C PRO A 272 2.50 3.33 10.66
N GLU A 273 1.77 4.44 10.61
CA GLU A 273 0.90 4.89 11.68
C GLU A 273 -0.33 3.98 11.84
N ILE A 274 -0.88 3.46 10.74
CA ILE A 274 -1.97 2.47 10.80
C ILE A 274 -1.46 1.17 11.42
N LYS A 275 -0.25 0.73 11.09
CA LYS A 275 0.40 -0.43 11.70
C LYS A 275 0.53 -0.25 13.22
N THR A 276 0.93 0.93 13.69
CA THR A 276 0.99 1.24 15.13
C THR A 276 -0.39 1.29 15.78
N ILE A 277 -1.41 1.83 15.11
CA ILE A 277 -2.79 1.83 15.62
C ILE A 277 -3.31 0.39 15.73
N LEU A 278 -3.07 -0.45 14.75
CA LEU A 278 -3.51 -1.86 14.77
C LEU A 278 -2.74 -2.71 15.79
N SER A 279 -1.53 -2.31 16.16
CA SER A 279 -0.77 -2.91 17.28
C SER A 279 -1.32 -2.55 18.66
N GLY A 280 -2.27 -1.60 18.75
CA GLY A 280 -2.94 -1.24 20.00
C GLY A 280 -2.74 0.21 20.43
N PHE A 281 -1.86 0.98 19.81
CA PHE A 281 -1.64 2.38 20.17
C PHE A 281 -2.82 3.27 19.73
N ILE A 282 -3.04 4.36 20.47
CA ILE A 282 -4.09 5.35 20.17
C ILE A 282 -3.42 6.62 19.67
N ILE A 283 -3.65 6.95 18.40
CA ILE A 283 -3.22 8.22 17.81
C ILE A 283 -4.47 9.09 17.61
N ARG A 284 -4.64 10.09 18.46
CA ARG A 284 -5.81 10.97 18.44
C ARG A 284 -5.84 11.80 17.15
N SER A 285 -7.04 12.06 16.63
CA SER A 285 -7.29 12.88 15.42
C SER A 285 -6.71 12.36 14.11
N TYR A 286 -6.00 11.22 14.11
CA TYR A 286 -5.35 10.66 12.93
C TYR A 286 -6.37 10.10 11.93
N LEU A 287 -7.38 9.37 12.38
CA LEU A 287 -8.45 8.78 11.58
C LEU A 287 -9.72 9.66 11.54
N GLY A 288 -9.54 10.98 11.42
CA GLY A 288 -10.62 11.96 11.45
C GLY A 288 -11.30 12.20 10.10
N LYS A 289 -12.49 12.83 10.12
CA LYS A 289 -13.22 13.25 8.91
C LYS A 289 -12.43 14.30 8.11
N TRP A 290 -11.83 15.27 8.79
CA TRP A 290 -11.00 16.30 8.14
C TRP A 290 -9.75 15.69 7.49
N THR A 291 -9.09 14.74 8.17
CA THR A 291 -7.95 14.03 7.61
C THR A 291 -8.34 13.27 6.33
N LEU A 292 -9.50 12.61 6.33
CA LEU A 292 -10.05 11.93 5.15
C LEU A 292 -10.19 12.89 3.97
N THR A 293 -10.93 14.00 4.16
CA THR A 293 -11.24 14.94 3.07
C THR A 293 -9.97 15.62 2.55
N ILE A 294 -9.15 16.17 3.45
CA ILE A 294 -7.94 16.88 3.06
C ILE A 294 -6.93 15.94 2.40
N LYS A 295 -6.76 14.71 2.94
CA LYS A 295 -5.85 13.73 2.33
C LYS A 295 -6.29 13.34 0.93
N SER A 296 -7.59 13.14 0.69
CA SER A 296 -8.13 12.80 -0.63
C SER A 296 -7.89 13.92 -1.64
N VAL A 297 -8.20 15.18 -1.30
CA VAL A 297 -7.99 16.33 -2.18
C VAL A 297 -6.50 16.59 -2.42
N CYS A 298 -5.69 16.59 -1.37
CA CYS A 298 -4.26 16.85 -1.51
C CYS A 298 -3.52 15.74 -2.25
N LEU A 299 -4.03 14.50 -2.21
CA LEU A 299 -3.49 13.40 -2.98
C LEU A 299 -3.68 13.62 -4.48
N VAL A 300 -4.89 14.03 -4.89
CA VAL A 300 -5.18 14.42 -6.28
C VAL A 300 -4.24 15.53 -6.75
N LEU A 301 -4.07 16.58 -5.95
CA LEU A 301 -3.19 17.70 -6.28
C LEU A 301 -1.71 17.29 -6.33
N ALA A 302 -1.23 16.48 -5.38
CA ALA A 302 0.17 16.06 -5.32
C ALA A 302 0.55 15.14 -6.50
N VAL A 303 -0.32 14.20 -6.87
CA VAL A 303 -0.15 13.35 -8.07
C VAL A 303 -0.25 14.20 -9.33
N GLY A 304 -1.25 15.10 -9.40
CA GLY A 304 -1.43 16.05 -10.49
C GLY A 304 -0.23 16.98 -10.69
N ALA A 305 0.46 17.39 -9.61
CA ALA A 305 1.68 18.19 -9.72
C ALA A 305 2.84 17.46 -10.42
N GLY A 306 2.78 16.15 -10.57
CA GLY A 306 3.84 15.35 -11.21
C GLY A 306 5.02 15.05 -10.28
N LEU A 307 4.83 15.19 -8.98
CA LEU A 307 5.81 14.76 -8.00
C LEU A 307 6.02 13.25 -8.06
N SER A 308 7.24 12.79 -7.76
CA SER A 308 7.54 11.35 -7.71
C SER A 308 6.95 10.70 -6.46
N LEU A 309 5.64 10.51 -6.48
CA LEU A 309 4.82 10.02 -5.37
C LEU A 309 3.82 8.99 -5.88
N GLY A 310 3.44 8.04 -5.00
CA GLY A 310 2.36 7.09 -5.23
C GLY A 310 1.10 7.48 -4.44
N LYS A 311 -0.04 7.00 -4.88
CA LYS A 311 -1.34 7.17 -4.20
C LYS A 311 -1.70 5.99 -3.28
N GLU A 312 -1.02 4.86 -3.41
CA GLU A 312 -1.39 3.55 -2.85
C GLU A 312 -1.35 3.56 -1.32
N GLY A 313 -0.24 4.02 -0.72
CA GLY A 313 -0.15 4.17 0.73
C GLY A 313 -1.20 5.11 1.33
N PRO A 314 -1.33 6.33 0.80
CA PRO A 314 -2.38 7.26 1.22
C PRO A 314 -3.80 6.72 1.07
N LEU A 315 -4.11 5.89 0.06
CA LEU A 315 -5.42 5.25 -0.11
C LEU A 315 -5.73 4.27 1.02
N VAL A 316 -4.74 3.55 1.55
CA VAL A 316 -4.91 2.70 2.74
C VAL A 316 -5.32 3.54 3.94
N HIS A 317 -4.70 4.70 4.15
CA HIS A 317 -5.08 5.62 5.23
C HIS A 317 -6.50 6.18 5.04
N VAL A 318 -6.85 6.57 3.82
CA VAL A 318 -8.20 7.04 3.45
C VAL A 318 -9.24 5.95 3.78
N ALA A 319 -9.00 4.71 3.39
CA ALA A 319 -9.88 3.59 3.69
C ALA A 319 -10.01 3.33 5.19
N CYS A 320 -8.91 3.43 5.96
CA CYS A 320 -8.97 3.31 7.42
C CYS A 320 -9.74 4.46 8.08
N CYS A 321 -9.64 5.69 7.56
CA CYS A 321 -10.49 6.81 8.02
C CYS A 321 -11.98 6.49 7.80
N ILE A 322 -12.33 5.94 6.64
CA ILE A 322 -13.70 5.49 6.33
C ILE A 322 -14.13 4.40 7.31
N GLY A 323 -13.28 3.39 7.52
CA GLY A 323 -13.52 2.31 8.48
C GLY A 323 -13.76 2.82 9.90
N ASN A 324 -12.97 3.78 10.35
CA ASN A 324 -13.17 4.44 11.65
C ASN A 324 -14.50 5.18 11.73
N ILE A 325 -14.87 5.95 10.71
CA ILE A 325 -16.14 6.71 10.68
C ILE A 325 -17.34 5.76 10.74
N PHE A 326 -17.36 4.71 9.90
CA PHE A 326 -18.47 3.75 9.90
C PHE A 326 -18.50 2.86 11.14
N SER A 327 -17.37 2.63 11.80
CA SER A 327 -17.37 1.87 13.07
C SER A 327 -18.21 2.54 14.15
N TYR A 328 -18.33 3.86 14.17
CA TYR A 328 -19.15 4.58 15.14
C TYR A 328 -20.67 4.45 14.89
N LEU A 329 -21.11 4.04 13.70
CA LEU A 329 -22.52 3.77 13.43
C LEU A 329 -23.02 2.52 14.18
N PHE A 330 -22.10 1.63 14.54
CA PHE A 330 -22.43 0.38 15.20
C PHE A 330 -21.83 0.36 16.63
N PRO A 331 -22.67 0.39 17.69
CA PRO A 331 -22.20 0.42 19.08
C PRO A 331 -21.23 -0.71 19.43
N LYS A 332 -21.36 -1.85 18.76
CA LYS A 332 -20.48 -3.01 18.86
C LYS A 332 -19.02 -2.68 18.58
N TYR A 333 -18.77 -1.83 17.59
CA TYR A 333 -17.43 -1.45 17.13
C TYR A 333 -17.01 -0.09 17.69
N GLY A 334 -17.95 0.84 17.84
CA GLY A 334 -17.67 2.18 18.34
C GLY A 334 -17.26 2.24 19.81
N LYS A 335 -17.83 1.35 20.64
CA LYS A 335 -17.54 1.27 22.10
C LYS A 335 -16.41 0.28 22.45
N ASN A 336 -15.89 -0.50 21.52
CA ASN A 336 -14.87 -1.52 21.77
C ASN A 336 -13.70 -1.32 20.79
N GLU A 337 -12.58 -0.87 21.33
CA GLU A 337 -11.39 -0.53 20.56
C GLU A 337 -10.74 -1.76 19.91
N ALA A 338 -10.77 -2.93 20.55
CA ALA A 338 -10.25 -4.16 19.96
C ALA A 338 -11.09 -4.59 18.74
N LYS A 339 -12.43 -4.49 18.84
CA LYS A 339 -13.33 -4.78 17.72
C LYS A 339 -13.24 -3.75 16.59
N LYS A 340 -13.02 -2.49 16.93
CA LYS A 340 -12.78 -1.43 15.94
C LYS A 340 -11.57 -1.76 15.08
N ARG A 341 -10.49 -2.30 15.65
CA ARG A 341 -9.29 -2.70 14.90
C ARG A 341 -9.54 -3.84 13.92
N GLU A 342 -10.50 -4.73 14.17
CA GLU A 342 -10.93 -5.71 13.16
C GLU A 342 -11.53 -5.02 11.92
N ILE A 343 -12.32 -3.95 12.10
CA ILE A 343 -12.87 -3.16 10.99
C ILE A 343 -11.78 -2.34 10.29
N LEU A 344 -10.83 -1.76 11.04
CA LEU A 344 -9.71 -1.02 10.46
C LEU A 344 -8.80 -1.93 9.62
N SER A 345 -8.57 -3.17 10.06
CA SER A 345 -7.83 -4.18 9.30
C SER A 345 -8.55 -4.54 7.99
N ALA A 346 -9.88 -4.71 8.03
CA ALA A 346 -10.68 -4.93 6.83
C ALA A 346 -10.67 -3.69 5.90
N ALA A 347 -10.70 -2.50 6.47
CA ALA A 347 -10.59 -1.26 5.70
C ALA A 347 -9.21 -1.09 5.05
N ALA A 348 -8.12 -1.47 5.73
CA ALA A 348 -6.78 -1.49 5.16
C ALA A 348 -6.69 -2.44 3.95
N ALA A 349 -7.27 -3.65 4.08
CA ALA A 349 -7.38 -4.59 2.96
C ALA A 349 -8.13 -4.01 1.77
N ALA A 350 -9.26 -3.32 2.02
CA ALA A 350 -10.02 -2.63 0.98
C ALA A 350 -9.21 -1.49 0.34
N GLY A 351 -8.44 -0.74 1.14
CA GLY A 351 -7.57 0.34 0.65
C GLY A 351 -6.50 -0.14 -0.33
N VAL A 352 -5.84 -1.27 -0.04
CA VAL A 352 -4.88 -1.89 -0.97
C VAL A 352 -5.60 -2.48 -2.19
N SER A 353 -6.76 -3.09 -1.98
CA SER A 353 -7.57 -3.66 -3.06
C SER A 353 -7.93 -2.61 -4.11
N VAL A 354 -8.38 -1.41 -3.71
CA VAL A 354 -8.70 -0.32 -4.65
C VAL A 354 -7.46 0.36 -5.21
N ALA A 355 -6.35 0.36 -4.47
CA ALA A 355 -5.10 0.97 -4.91
C ALA A 355 -4.46 0.24 -6.10
N PHE A 356 -4.54 -1.09 -6.08
CA PHE A 356 -3.89 -1.96 -7.06
C PHE A 356 -4.87 -2.76 -7.93
N GLY A 357 -6.16 -2.72 -7.65
CA GLY A 357 -7.13 -3.62 -8.27
C GLY A 357 -6.98 -5.09 -7.83
N ALA A 358 -6.35 -5.32 -6.67
CA ALA A 358 -5.90 -6.61 -6.16
C ALA A 358 -6.61 -7.00 -4.85
N PRO A 359 -7.80 -7.62 -4.89
CA PRO A 359 -8.54 -7.95 -3.66
C PRO A 359 -7.87 -9.02 -2.81
N ILE A 360 -7.29 -10.05 -3.39
CA ILE A 360 -6.59 -11.12 -2.65
C ILE A 360 -5.28 -10.55 -2.05
N GLY A 361 -4.51 -9.84 -2.87
CA GLY A 361 -3.30 -9.16 -2.45
C GLY A 361 -3.55 -8.17 -1.31
N GLY A 362 -4.67 -7.43 -1.34
CA GLY A 362 -5.08 -6.52 -0.29
C GLY A 362 -5.33 -7.20 1.06
N VAL A 363 -5.99 -8.36 1.05
CA VAL A 363 -6.20 -9.16 2.28
C VAL A 363 -4.89 -9.70 2.83
N LEU A 364 -4.03 -10.24 1.96
CA LEU A 364 -2.72 -10.76 2.37
C LEU A 364 -1.81 -9.65 2.89
N PHE A 365 -1.84 -8.47 2.28
CA PHE A 365 -1.13 -7.29 2.78
C PHE A 365 -1.58 -6.91 4.19
N SER A 366 -2.90 -6.87 4.42
CA SER A 366 -3.43 -6.57 5.75
C SER A 366 -3.00 -7.61 6.80
N LEU A 367 -2.90 -8.88 6.40
CA LEU A 367 -2.45 -9.98 7.25
C LEU A 367 -0.93 -9.93 7.51
N GLU A 368 -0.11 -9.76 6.44
CA GLU A 368 1.36 -9.86 6.51
C GLU A 368 2.00 -8.61 7.11
N GLU A 369 1.53 -7.42 6.69
CA GLU A 369 2.22 -6.17 7.00
C GLU A 369 1.54 -5.34 8.08
N VAL A 370 0.22 -5.26 8.06
CA VAL A 370 -0.48 -4.21 8.80
C VAL A 370 -0.99 -4.70 10.15
N SER A 371 -1.51 -5.93 10.24
CA SER A 371 -2.21 -6.41 11.41
C SER A 371 -1.36 -7.32 12.30
N TYR A 372 -1.11 -6.91 13.53
CA TYR A 372 -0.45 -7.75 14.54
C TYR A 372 -1.39 -8.85 15.06
N TYR A 373 -2.67 -8.51 15.29
CA TYR A 373 -3.71 -9.43 15.74
C TYR A 373 -4.78 -9.59 14.68
N PHE A 374 -4.85 -10.78 14.07
CA PHE A 374 -5.75 -11.06 12.94
C PHE A 374 -6.56 -12.35 13.19
N PRO A 375 -7.75 -12.26 13.82
CA PRO A 375 -8.62 -13.42 14.01
C PRO A 375 -9.14 -13.97 12.69
N LEU A 376 -9.33 -15.29 12.57
CA LEU A 376 -9.84 -15.93 11.36
C LEU A 376 -11.19 -15.36 10.87
N LYS A 377 -12.04 -14.91 11.80
CA LYS A 377 -13.31 -14.24 11.44
C LYS A 377 -13.08 -12.93 10.70
N THR A 378 -11.99 -12.23 10.99
CA THR A 378 -11.61 -10.98 10.33
C THR A 378 -11.15 -11.23 8.90
N LEU A 379 -10.49 -12.37 8.61
CA LEU A 379 -10.06 -12.74 7.27
C LEU A 379 -11.23 -12.72 6.27
N TRP A 380 -12.33 -13.39 6.59
CA TRP A 380 -13.51 -13.41 5.72
C TRP A 380 -14.16 -12.04 5.53
N ARG A 381 -14.19 -11.23 6.58
CA ARG A 381 -14.71 -9.86 6.51
C ARG A 381 -13.82 -8.96 5.68
N SER A 382 -12.50 -9.08 5.83
CA SER A 382 -11.52 -8.34 5.05
C SER A 382 -11.60 -8.71 3.57
N PHE A 383 -11.74 -10.01 3.27
CA PHE A 383 -11.93 -10.48 1.90
C PHE A 383 -13.21 -9.92 1.27
N PHE A 384 -14.32 -9.97 2.00
CA PHE A 384 -15.58 -9.41 1.52
C PHE A 384 -15.49 -7.89 1.31
N CYS A 385 -14.87 -7.16 2.25
CA CYS A 385 -14.67 -5.72 2.13
C CYS A 385 -13.82 -5.36 0.91
N ALA A 386 -12.71 -6.08 0.69
CA ALA A 386 -11.81 -5.89 -0.43
C ALA A 386 -12.50 -6.19 -1.78
N LEU A 387 -13.29 -7.28 -1.83
CA LEU A 387 -14.07 -7.66 -3.01
C LEU A 387 -15.11 -6.59 -3.37
N VAL A 388 -15.86 -6.10 -2.38
CA VAL A 388 -16.87 -5.05 -2.60
C VAL A 388 -16.20 -3.77 -3.10
N ALA A 389 -15.09 -3.37 -2.49
CA ALA A 389 -14.36 -2.16 -2.88
C ALA A 389 -13.82 -2.26 -4.31
N ALA A 390 -13.22 -3.39 -4.69
CA ALA A 390 -12.78 -3.65 -6.06
C ALA A 390 -13.93 -3.66 -7.07
N SER A 391 -15.07 -4.27 -6.70
CA SER A 391 -16.26 -4.32 -7.56
C SER A 391 -16.85 -2.94 -7.84
N VAL A 392 -16.87 -2.06 -6.82
CA VAL A 392 -17.30 -0.66 -6.99
C VAL A 392 -16.34 0.09 -7.89
N LEU A 393 -15.03 -0.03 -7.67
CA LEU A 393 -14.02 0.61 -8.51
C LEU A 393 -14.17 0.18 -9.98
N ARG A 394 -14.36 -1.11 -10.19
CA ARG A 394 -14.62 -1.66 -11.53
C ARG A 394 -15.89 -1.11 -12.17
N SER A 395 -16.98 -1.02 -11.41
CA SER A 395 -18.27 -0.53 -11.92
C SER A 395 -18.20 0.94 -12.35
N ILE A 396 -17.39 1.75 -11.68
CA ILE A 396 -17.16 3.15 -12.04
C ILE A 396 -16.18 3.25 -13.22
N ASN A 397 -15.28 2.27 -13.36
CA ASN A 397 -14.26 2.17 -14.42
C ASN A 397 -13.51 3.49 -14.66
N PRO A 398 -12.73 4.00 -13.70
CA PRO A 398 -12.06 5.29 -13.83
C PRO A 398 -10.98 5.31 -14.93
N PHE A 399 -10.53 4.14 -15.38
CA PHE A 399 -9.46 3.97 -16.38
C PHE A 399 -9.96 3.75 -17.80
N GLY A 400 -11.30 3.64 -18.02
CA GLY A 400 -11.86 3.43 -19.34
C GLY A 400 -11.50 2.11 -20.04
N ASN A 401 -10.89 1.17 -19.33
CA ASN A 401 -10.42 -0.11 -19.88
C ASN A 401 -11.43 -1.23 -19.63
N ASP A 402 -11.54 -2.18 -20.57
CA ASP A 402 -12.34 -3.40 -20.39
C ASP A 402 -11.72 -4.37 -19.37
N HIS A 403 -10.45 -4.16 -19.01
CA HIS A 403 -9.73 -4.99 -18.07
C HIS A 403 -9.85 -4.47 -16.63
N LEU A 404 -10.02 -5.43 -15.69
CA LEU A 404 -10.08 -5.16 -14.24
C LEU A 404 -8.80 -4.58 -13.66
N VAL A 405 -7.70 -4.75 -14.38
CA VAL A 405 -6.35 -4.72 -13.87
C VAL A 405 -5.67 -3.43 -14.30
N MET A 406 -4.93 -2.80 -13.39
CA MET A 406 -4.28 -1.52 -13.65
C MET A 406 -3.19 -1.62 -14.73
N PHE A 407 -2.44 -2.72 -14.74
CA PHE A 407 -1.34 -2.98 -15.67
C PHE A 407 -1.53 -4.33 -16.35
N TYR A 408 -2.64 -4.49 -17.10
CA TYR A 408 -2.87 -5.72 -17.83
C TYR A 408 -1.75 -5.97 -18.84
N VAL A 409 -1.18 -7.15 -18.78
CA VAL A 409 -0.10 -7.58 -19.67
C VAL A 409 -0.34 -9.00 -20.08
N GLU A 410 -0.32 -9.23 -21.38
CA GLU A 410 -0.34 -10.57 -21.99
C GLU A 410 0.90 -10.67 -22.88
N TYR A 411 1.72 -11.67 -22.63
CA TYR A 411 2.90 -11.94 -23.43
C TYR A 411 2.66 -13.20 -24.23
N ASP A 412 3.00 -13.16 -25.52
CA ASP A 412 2.85 -14.29 -26.44
C ASP A 412 3.79 -15.44 -26.10
N LEU A 413 4.98 -15.11 -25.58
CA LEU A 413 6.03 -16.06 -25.28
C LEU A 413 6.03 -16.44 -23.79
N PRO A 414 6.14 -17.73 -23.47
CA PRO A 414 6.40 -18.18 -22.11
C PRO A 414 7.85 -17.83 -21.72
N TRP A 415 8.09 -17.64 -20.42
CA TRP A 415 9.46 -17.49 -19.92
C TRP A 415 10.24 -18.81 -20.02
N LEU A 416 11.53 -18.72 -20.22
CA LEU A 416 12.43 -19.87 -20.40
C LEU A 416 13.23 -20.11 -19.12
N PHE A 417 13.48 -21.37 -18.79
CA PHE A 417 14.12 -21.76 -17.52
C PHE A 417 15.47 -21.07 -17.28
N PHE A 418 16.26 -20.82 -18.32
CA PHE A 418 17.53 -20.10 -18.18
C PHE A 418 17.35 -18.63 -17.75
N GLU A 419 16.20 -18.02 -18.05
CA GLU A 419 15.89 -16.63 -17.63
C GLU A 419 15.77 -16.49 -16.12
N LEU A 420 15.61 -17.58 -15.37
CA LEU A 420 15.58 -17.56 -13.91
C LEU A 420 16.88 -16.96 -13.32
N VAL A 421 18.03 -17.20 -13.97
CA VAL A 421 19.32 -16.65 -13.52
C VAL A 421 19.34 -15.12 -13.65
N PRO A 422 19.07 -14.51 -14.82
CA PRO A 422 18.87 -13.07 -14.92
C PRO A 422 17.83 -12.49 -13.95
N PHE A 423 16.73 -13.20 -13.68
CA PHE A 423 15.71 -12.73 -12.72
C PHE A 423 16.23 -12.70 -11.28
N VAL A 424 17.02 -13.69 -10.86
CA VAL A 424 17.67 -13.68 -9.55
C VAL A 424 18.71 -12.55 -9.46
N VAL A 425 19.50 -12.35 -10.51
CA VAL A 425 20.46 -11.21 -10.58
C VAL A 425 19.72 -9.89 -10.48
N LEU A 426 18.60 -9.75 -11.18
CA LEU A 426 17.73 -8.57 -11.11
C LEU A 426 17.16 -8.37 -9.69
N GLY A 427 16.82 -9.47 -9.01
CA GLY A 427 16.44 -9.48 -7.59
C GLY A 427 17.55 -8.93 -6.68
N ILE A 428 18.79 -9.41 -6.87
CA ILE A 428 19.95 -8.93 -6.11
C ILE A 428 20.18 -7.44 -6.34
N LEU A 429 20.17 -6.99 -7.60
CA LEU A 429 20.34 -5.58 -7.95
C LEU A 429 19.22 -4.72 -7.37
N GLY A 430 17.96 -5.19 -7.44
CA GLY A 430 16.82 -4.53 -6.82
C GLY A 430 16.99 -4.35 -5.31
N GLY A 431 17.47 -5.37 -4.60
CA GLY A 431 17.78 -5.30 -3.16
C GLY A 431 18.87 -4.30 -2.82
N VAL A 432 19.93 -4.24 -3.64
CA VAL A 432 21.03 -3.26 -3.47
C VAL A 432 20.52 -1.83 -3.68
N VAL A 433 19.82 -1.57 -4.80
CA VAL A 433 19.27 -0.24 -5.12
C VAL A 433 18.28 0.21 -4.05
N ALA A 434 17.41 -0.68 -3.59
CA ALA A 434 16.48 -0.41 -2.50
C ALA A 434 17.20 -0.03 -1.20
N THR A 435 18.26 -0.75 -0.84
CA THR A 435 19.04 -0.45 0.37
C THR A 435 19.75 0.90 0.27
N ILE A 436 20.31 1.23 -0.90
CA ILE A 436 20.92 2.55 -1.15
C ILE A 436 19.87 3.64 -1.02
N PHE A 437 18.69 3.44 -1.63
CA PHE A 437 17.56 4.37 -1.54
C PHE A 437 17.17 4.63 -0.08
N ILE A 438 16.95 3.58 0.71
CA ILE A 438 16.53 3.69 2.12
C ILE A 438 17.59 4.46 2.93
N LYS A 439 18.89 4.08 2.82
CA LYS A 439 19.97 4.75 3.54
C LYS A 439 20.09 6.23 3.18
N CYS A 440 19.97 6.56 1.89
CA CYS A 440 20.04 7.95 1.42
C CYS A 440 18.82 8.75 1.89
N ASN A 441 17.61 8.17 1.82
CA ASN A 441 16.38 8.84 2.26
C ASN A 441 16.38 9.08 3.78
N ILE A 442 16.79 8.11 4.60
CA ILE A 442 16.91 8.28 6.06
C ILE A 442 17.90 9.40 6.39
N ARG A 443 19.07 9.41 5.72
CA ARG A 443 20.08 10.48 5.91
C ARG A 443 19.52 11.85 5.52
N TRP A 444 18.78 11.93 4.40
CA TRP A 444 18.14 13.15 3.96
C TRP A 444 17.03 13.62 4.92
N CYS A 445 16.19 12.71 5.41
CA CYS A 445 15.15 13.02 6.38
C CYS A 445 15.73 13.50 7.73
N ARG A 446 16.87 12.94 8.16
CA ARG A 446 17.60 13.40 9.35
C ARG A 446 18.13 14.81 9.14
N TYR A 447 18.82 15.06 8.02
CA TYR A 447 19.32 16.39 7.66
C TYR A 447 18.18 17.44 7.59
N ARG A 448 17.03 17.06 7.02
CA ARG A 448 15.83 17.91 6.98
C ARG A 448 15.35 18.31 8.38
N LYS A 449 15.32 17.39 9.34
CA LYS A 449 14.94 17.68 10.73
C LYS A 449 15.90 18.60 11.45
N GLU A 450 17.19 18.46 11.21
CA GLU A 450 18.26 19.22 11.86
C GLU A 450 18.48 20.60 11.21
N SER A 451 18.17 20.73 9.94
CA SER A 451 18.41 21.96 9.17
C SER A 451 17.21 22.92 9.22
N ARG A 452 17.45 24.17 8.80
CA ARG A 452 16.41 25.20 8.65
C ARG A 452 15.32 24.84 7.63
N LEU A 453 15.58 23.89 6.72
CA LEU A 453 14.61 23.38 5.75
C LEU A 453 13.34 22.84 6.43
N GLY A 454 13.47 22.15 7.56
CA GLY A 454 12.34 21.64 8.31
C GLY A 454 11.41 22.71 8.89
N GLN A 455 11.91 23.94 9.07
CA GLN A 455 11.11 25.07 9.56
C GLN A 455 10.23 25.69 8.46
N TYR A 456 10.62 25.55 7.17
CA TYR A 456 9.94 26.13 6.02
C TYR A 456 9.41 25.07 5.05
N PRO A 457 8.43 24.24 5.47
CA PRO A 457 7.96 23.12 4.67
C PRO A 457 7.32 23.52 3.33
N ILE A 458 6.76 24.72 3.23
CA ILE A 458 6.15 25.21 1.98
C ILE A 458 7.24 25.48 0.95
N SER A 459 8.32 26.18 1.32
CA SER A 459 9.42 26.48 0.41
C SER A 459 10.16 25.22 -0.02
N GLU A 460 10.27 24.21 0.85
CA GLU A 460 10.84 22.91 0.49
C GLU A 460 10.02 22.23 -0.59
N VAL A 461 8.70 22.10 -0.41
CA VAL A 461 7.80 21.48 -1.40
C VAL A 461 7.87 22.22 -2.73
N LEU A 462 7.85 23.57 -2.70
CA LEU A 462 7.96 24.38 -3.92
C LEU A 462 9.28 24.16 -4.65
N ALA A 463 10.40 24.21 -3.93
CA ALA A 463 11.72 24.00 -4.52
C ALA A 463 11.84 22.62 -5.19
N ILE A 464 11.41 21.55 -4.49
CA ILE A 464 11.41 20.19 -5.04
C ILE A 464 10.49 20.09 -6.25
N THR A 465 9.30 20.72 -6.22
CA THR A 465 8.36 20.71 -7.34
C THR A 465 8.92 21.41 -8.57
N VAL A 466 9.52 22.59 -8.39
CA VAL A 466 10.16 23.32 -9.49
C VAL A 466 11.28 22.49 -10.11
N ILE A 467 12.18 21.93 -9.28
CA ILE A 467 13.29 21.08 -9.76
C ILE A 467 12.73 19.87 -10.52
N THR A 468 11.71 19.21 -9.96
CA THR A 468 11.08 18.05 -10.59
C THR A 468 10.47 18.42 -11.94
N ALA A 469 9.66 19.46 -12.00
CA ALA A 469 8.97 19.88 -13.22
C ALA A 469 9.95 20.33 -14.31
N VAL A 470 10.98 21.11 -13.93
CA VAL A 470 12.01 21.59 -14.84
C VAL A 470 12.82 20.46 -15.46
N LEU A 471 13.26 19.50 -14.63
CA LEU A 471 14.11 18.40 -15.10
C LEU A 471 13.34 17.27 -15.74
N SER A 472 12.05 17.08 -15.42
CA SER A 472 11.25 16.00 -16.00
C SER A 472 10.74 16.30 -17.41
N PHE A 473 10.51 17.54 -17.79
CA PHE A 473 9.89 17.92 -19.06
C PHE A 473 10.71 17.53 -20.31
N PRO A 474 12.07 17.68 -20.33
CA PRO A 474 12.85 17.39 -21.54
C PRO A 474 12.87 15.91 -21.95
N ASN A 475 12.78 14.99 -20.99
CA ASN A 475 12.79 13.55 -21.27
C ASN A 475 11.36 13.00 -21.23
N GLU A 476 10.92 12.36 -22.29
CA GLU A 476 9.58 11.80 -22.42
C GLU A 476 9.24 10.80 -21.33
N TYR A 477 10.17 9.90 -20.97
CA TYR A 477 9.97 8.91 -19.90
C TYR A 477 9.84 9.52 -18.49
N THR A 478 10.43 10.68 -18.26
CA THR A 478 10.31 11.39 -16.99
C THR A 478 9.08 12.30 -16.94
N ARG A 479 8.65 12.82 -18.11
CA ARG A 479 7.46 13.66 -18.25
C ARG A 479 6.17 12.87 -18.08
N MET A 480 6.15 11.63 -18.58
CA MET A 480 5.01 10.72 -18.36
C MET A 480 4.68 10.57 -16.88
N ASN A 481 3.40 10.37 -16.57
CA ASN A 481 3.00 9.95 -15.24
C ASN A 481 3.67 8.61 -14.89
N THR A 482 4.04 8.45 -13.65
CA THR A 482 4.78 7.26 -13.20
C THR A 482 4.00 5.96 -13.45
N SER A 483 2.68 5.97 -13.32
CA SER A 483 1.84 4.81 -13.64
C SER A 483 1.82 4.49 -15.14
N ASP A 484 1.73 5.51 -16.00
CA ASP A 484 1.74 5.31 -17.45
C ASP A 484 3.11 4.85 -17.95
N LEU A 485 4.19 5.36 -17.34
CA LEU A 485 5.54 4.88 -17.58
C LEU A 485 5.68 3.38 -17.30
N ILE A 486 5.16 2.92 -16.16
CA ILE A 486 5.18 1.49 -15.81
C ILE A 486 4.40 0.66 -16.83
N LYS A 487 3.21 1.16 -17.26
CA LYS A 487 2.40 0.52 -18.31
C LYS A 487 3.20 0.31 -19.60
N VAL A 488 3.86 1.38 -20.08
CA VAL A 488 4.69 1.35 -21.29
C VAL A 488 5.90 0.41 -21.12
N LEU A 489 6.54 0.41 -19.93
CA LEU A 489 7.68 -0.46 -19.67
C LEU A 489 7.30 -1.95 -19.58
N PHE A 490 6.09 -2.27 -19.14
CA PHE A 490 5.60 -3.65 -19.09
C PHE A 490 5.10 -4.14 -20.46
N SER A 491 4.70 -3.25 -21.36
CA SER A 491 4.17 -3.65 -22.66
C SER A 491 5.20 -4.43 -23.50
N GLN A 492 4.69 -5.35 -24.31
CA GLN A 492 5.47 -6.03 -25.34
C GLN A 492 5.54 -5.12 -26.56
N CYS A 493 6.72 -4.97 -27.15
CA CYS A 493 6.90 -4.24 -28.39
C CYS A 493 6.38 -5.04 -29.57
N GLY A 494 5.27 -4.59 -30.18
CA GLY A 494 4.75 -5.10 -31.43
C GLY A 494 5.33 -4.39 -32.66
N ILE A 495 5.13 -4.98 -33.85
CA ILE A 495 5.60 -4.39 -35.12
C ILE A 495 4.89 -3.06 -35.45
N THR A 496 3.68 -2.89 -34.91
CA THR A 496 2.82 -1.70 -35.14
C THR A 496 2.92 -0.63 -34.05
N ASP A 497 3.68 -0.88 -32.98
CA ASP A 497 3.76 0.03 -31.84
C ASP A 497 4.58 1.26 -32.16
N VAL A 498 3.97 2.42 -31.96
CA VAL A 498 4.54 3.75 -32.26
C VAL A 498 5.26 4.35 -31.03
N THR A 499 5.44 3.57 -29.97
CA THR A 499 6.09 4.10 -28.77
C THR A 499 7.60 4.27 -29.00
N PRO A 500 8.23 5.36 -28.53
CA PRO A 500 9.68 5.57 -28.65
C PRO A 500 10.51 4.43 -28.06
N LEU A 501 9.95 3.73 -27.09
CA LEU A 501 10.57 2.57 -26.44
C LEU A 501 10.78 1.39 -27.41
N CYS A 502 9.91 1.26 -28.42
CA CYS A 502 9.88 0.15 -29.38
C CYS A 502 10.49 0.53 -30.74
N ASP A 503 11.07 1.71 -30.88
CA ASP A 503 11.63 2.20 -32.15
C ASP A 503 12.76 1.32 -32.70
N TYR A 504 13.43 0.54 -31.86
CA TYR A 504 14.46 -0.42 -32.30
C TYR A 504 13.88 -1.64 -33.01
N LYS A 505 12.58 -1.91 -32.90
CA LYS A 505 11.86 -2.97 -33.61
C LYS A 505 11.14 -2.46 -34.88
N ARG A 506 11.09 -1.15 -35.09
CA ARG A 506 10.54 -0.58 -36.33
C ARG A 506 11.43 -0.94 -37.50
N ASN A 507 10.83 -1.63 -38.41
CA ASN A 507 11.43 -2.08 -39.65
C ASN A 507 12.10 -0.97 -40.43
N PHE A 508 13.37 -1.12 -40.63
CA PHE A 508 13.94 -0.69 -41.90
C PHE A 508 13.49 -1.72 -42.93
N THR A 509 12.37 -1.45 -43.63
CA THR A 509 12.03 -2.15 -44.87
C THR A 509 13.15 -1.88 -45.83
N ASN A 510 14.12 -2.80 -45.91
CA ASN A 510 15.05 -2.87 -47.00
C ASN A 510 14.24 -2.98 -48.31
N VAL A 511 14.68 -2.30 -49.34
CA VAL A 511 14.11 -2.17 -50.67
C VAL A 511 13.70 -3.53 -51.32
N ASN A 512 14.01 -4.67 -50.70
CA ASN A 512 13.83 -6.02 -51.20
C ASN A 512 12.71 -6.82 -50.51
N ASN A 513 11.75 -6.20 -49.88
CA ASN A 513 10.58 -6.89 -49.25
C ASN A 513 10.92 -8.03 -48.26
N HIS A 514 12.13 -8.17 -47.80
CA HIS A 514 12.46 -9.00 -46.64
C HIS A 514 12.34 -8.19 -45.38
N ILE A 515 11.45 -8.61 -44.49
CA ILE A 515 11.29 -8.10 -43.14
C ILE A 515 12.45 -8.68 -42.32
N ASP A 516 13.59 -8.02 -42.31
CA ASP A 516 14.66 -8.32 -41.39
C ASP A 516 14.24 -7.76 -39.98
N ILE A 517 13.66 -8.64 -39.21
CA ILE A 517 13.36 -8.37 -37.81
C ILE A 517 14.68 -8.37 -37.08
N ALA A 518 15.07 -7.20 -36.57
CA ALA A 518 16.04 -7.05 -35.48
C ALA A 518 17.53 -6.84 -35.77
N GLU A 519 17.92 -6.08 -36.75
CA GLU A 519 19.17 -5.32 -36.53
C GLU A 519 18.90 -4.32 -35.40
N ALA A 520 19.82 -4.29 -34.40
CA ALA A 520 19.79 -3.31 -33.32
C ALA A 520 19.90 -1.91 -33.97
N GLY A 521 18.76 -1.33 -34.30
CA GLY A 521 18.69 -0.02 -34.95
C GLY A 521 19.25 1.07 -34.01
N PRO A 522 19.56 2.25 -34.52
CA PRO A 522 20.03 3.40 -33.71
C PRO A 522 19.04 3.75 -32.56
N GLY A 523 17.78 3.33 -32.64
CA GLY A 523 16.78 3.47 -31.59
C GLY A 523 17.12 2.77 -30.26
N VAL A 524 17.85 1.65 -30.27
CA VAL A 524 18.26 0.95 -29.03
C VAL A 524 19.14 1.83 -28.17
N TYR A 525 20.16 2.46 -28.74
CA TYR A 525 21.07 3.32 -27.99
C TYR A 525 20.35 4.55 -27.44
N THR A 526 19.46 5.14 -28.22
CA THR A 526 18.66 6.29 -27.78
C THR A 526 17.73 5.91 -26.64
N SER A 527 17.01 4.79 -26.71
CA SER A 527 16.13 4.31 -25.67
C SER A 527 16.90 3.96 -24.39
N LEU A 528 18.01 3.24 -24.47
CA LEU A 528 18.85 2.89 -23.32
C LEU A 528 19.42 4.12 -22.63
N TRP A 529 19.90 5.12 -23.40
CA TRP A 529 20.42 6.36 -22.83
C TRP A 529 19.32 7.15 -22.10
N GLN A 530 18.17 7.33 -22.72
CA GLN A 530 17.05 8.04 -22.12
C GLN A 530 16.51 7.32 -20.89
N LEU A 531 16.42 5.97 -20.90
CA LEU A 531 16.01 5.16 -19.77
C LEU A 531 17.05 5.24 -18.64
N SER A 532 18.36 5.22 -18.94
CA SER A 532 19.40 5.37 -17.94
C SER A 532 19.31 6.72 -17.23
N LEU A 533 19.11 7.80 -17.99
CA LEU A 533 18.90 9.13 -17.43
C LEU A 533 17.63 9.19 -16.60
N ALA A 534 16.55 8.57 -17.07
CA ALA A 534 15.28 8.49 -16.33
C ALA A 534 15.43 7.69 -15.01
N LEU A 535 16.20 6.59 -15.00
CA LEU A 535 16.48 5.80 -13.82
C LEU A 535 17.17 6.63 -12.73
N VAL A 536 18.27 7.29 -13.09
CA VAL A 536 19.02 8.14 -12.17
C VAL A 536 18.15 9.29 -11.65
N PHE A 537 17.45 9.97 -12.55
CA PHE A 537 16.57 11.06 -12.18
C PHE A 537 15.44 10.60 -11.23
N LYS A 538 14.70 9.55 -11.57
CA LYS A 538 13.60 9.03 -10.75
C LYS A 538 14.08 8.58 -9.38
N LEU A 539 15.23 7.89 -9.30
CA LEU A 539 15.80 7.47 -8.03
C LEU A 539 16.16 8.67 -7.14
N LEU A 540 16.89 9.64 -7.70
CA LEU A 540 17.33 10.83 -6.95
C LEU A 540 16.13 11.68 -6.50
N ILE A 541 15.21 11.98 -7.42
CA ILE A 541 14.08 12.85 -7.07
C ILE A 541 13.15 12.18 -6.04
N THR A 542 13.01 10.86 -6.06
CA THR A 542 12.21 10.14 -5.07
C THR A 542 12.84 10.22 -3.67
N ILE A 543 14.18 10.18 -3.56
CA ILE A 543 14.88 10.36 -2.27
C ILE A 543 14.54 11.72 -1.65
N PHE A 544 14.51 12.78 -2.46
CA PHE A 544 14.21 14.13 -1.97
C PHE A 544 12.71 14.36 -1.74
N THR A 545 11.86 13.77 -2.57
CA THR A 545 10.41 13.97 -2.54
C THR A 545 9.76 13.19 -1.39
N PHE A 546 10.27 11.99 -1.06
CA PHE A 546 9.69 11.21 0.03
C PHE A 546 9.98 11.85 1.38
N GLY A 547 8.91 12.08 2.16
CA GLY A 547 8.97 12.72 3.48
C GLY A 547 8.71 14.24 3.50
N ILE A 548 8.42 14.89 2.35
CA ILE A 548 7.90 16.27 2.33
C ILE A 548 6.47 16.33 2.89
N LYS A 549 6.00 17.52 3.23
CA LYS A 549 4.70 17.73 3.89
C LYS A 549 3.49 17.70 2.93
N VAL A 550 3.43 16.63 2.11
CA VAL A 550 2.28 16.29 1.26
C VAL A 550 1.94 14.81 1.41
N PRO A 551 0.74 14.35 1.06
CA PRO A 551 0.44 12.92 1.01
C PRO A 551 1.37 12.22 0.00
N ALA A 552 2.04 11.15 0.43
CA ALA A 552 3.10 10.52 -0.36
C ALA A 552 3.13 9.02 -0.12
N GLY A 553 3.03 8.20 -1.19
CA GLY A 553 3.28 6.77 -1.18
C GLY A 553 4.57 6.43 -1.92
N ILE A 554 5.23 5.35 -1.51
CA ILE A 554 6.51 4.91 -2.07
C ILE A 554 6.36 3.77 -3.10
N PHE A 555 5.20 3.11 -3.15
CA PHE A 555 5.00 1.90 -3.96
C PHE A 555 5.26 2.15 -5.46
N ILE A 556 4.50 3.04 -6.10
CA ILE A 556 4.64 3.34 -7.53
C ILE A 556 6.02 3.90 -7.89
N PRO A 557 6.62 4.84 -7.16
CA PRO A 557 7.98 5.27 -7.47
C PRO A 557 9.02 4.15 -7.40
N SER A 558 8.93 3.27 -6.40
CA SER A 558 9.86 2.13 -6.29
C SER A 558 9.66 1.11 -7.42
N MET A 559 8.42 0.85 -7.81
CA MET A 559 8.11 0.04 -8.99
C MET A 559 8.69 0.67 -10.27
N ALA A 560 8.61 1.98 -10.42
CA ALA A 560 9.04 2.68 -11.63
C ALA A 560 10.56 2.56 -11.87
N PHE A 561 11.39 2.87 -10.86
CA PHE A 561 12.83 2.71 -11.05
C PHE A 561 13.26 1.25 -11.18
N GLY A 562 12.53 0.31 -10.54
CA GLY A 562 12.71 -1.12 -10.74
C GLY A 562 12.31 -1.58 -12.14
N ALA A 563 11.19 -1.09 -12.67
CA ALA A 563 10.74 -1.37 -14.03
C ALA A 563 11.71 -0.86 -15.09
N ILE A 564 12.24 0.36 -14.92
CA ILE A 564 13.25 0.92 -15.84
C ILE A 564 14.51 0.05 -15.84
N MET A 565 15.01 -0.30 -14.66
CA MET A 565 16.20 -1.16 -14.52
C MET A 565 15.96 -2.54 -15.16
N GLY A 566 14.81 -3.15 -14.89
CA GLY A 566 14.42 -4.44 -15.47
C GLY A 566 14.31 -4.38 -16.98
N ARG A 567 13.67 -3.32 -17.54
CA ARG A 567 13.55 -3.13 -18.99
C ARG A 567 14.91 -3.02 -19.66
N MET A 568 15.84 -2.25 -19.08
CA MET A 568 17.19 -2.10 -19.61
C MET A 568 17.95 -3.43 -19.66
N ILE A 569 17.85 -4.23 -18.59
CA ILE A 569 18.46 -5.56 -18.53
C ILE A 569 17.77 -6.50 -19.55
N GLY A 570 16.44 -6.43 -19.66
CA GLY A 570 15.68 -7.22 -20.62
C GLY A 570 16.09 -6.93 -22.06
N ILE A 571 16.25 -5.66 -22.45
CA ILE A 571 16.75 -5.27 -23.76
C ILE A 571 18.19 -5.79 -23.98
N ALA A 572 19.04 -5.70 -22.98
CA ALA A 572 20.42 -6.19 -23.07
C ALA A 572 20.47 -7.72 -23.30
N VAL A 573 19.64 -8.49 -22.57
CA VAL A 573 19.54 -9.95 -22.75
C VAL A 573 18.94 -10.30 -24.10
N GLU A 574 17.91 -9.58 -24.57
CA GLU A 574 17.32 -9.74 -25.90
C GLU A 574 18.38 -9.53 -27.00
N GLN A 575 19.17 -8.47 -26.92
CA GLN A 575 20.24 -8.18 -27.87
C GLN A 575 21.36 -9.23 -27.80
N LEU A 576 21.68 -9.72 -26.59
CA LEU A 576 22.69 -10.79 -26.42
C LEU A 576 22.23 -12.10 -27.07
N ALA A 577 20.96 -12.47 -26.88
CA ALA A 577 20.37 -13.67 -27.49
C ALA A 577 20.32 -13.55 -29.01
N TYR A 578 20.02 -12.37 -29.55
CA TYR A 578 19.97 -12.10 -30.98
C TYR A 578 21.35 -12.20 -31.65
N HIS A 579 22.36 -11.58 -31.06
CA HIS A 579 23.72 -11.55 -31.66
C HIS A 579 24.51 -12.86 -31.45
N TYR A 580 24.21 -13.61 -30.38
CA TYR A 580 24.94 -14.83 -30.03
C TYR A 580 24.01 -16.02 -29.79
N PRO A 581 23.18 -16.44 -30.80
CA PRO A 581 22.24 -17.55 -30.62
C PRO A 581 22.92 -18.89 -30.43
N THR A 582 24.20 -19.01 -30.77
CA THR A 582 25.00 -20.23 -30.65
C THR A 582 25.55 -20.49 -29.24
N LEU A 583 25.40 -19.53 -28.32
CA LEU A 583 25.79 -19.76 -26.93
C LEU A 583 24.98 -20.91 -26.32
N TRP A 584 25.69 -21.75 -25.54
CA TRP A 584 25.10 -22.94 -24.91
C TRP A 584 23.80 -22.63 -24.09
N ILE A 585 23.67 -21.41 -23.58
CA ILE A 585 22.51 -20.96 -22.80
C ILE A 585 21.28 -20.81 -23.69
N PHE A 586 21.46 -20.32 -24.93
CA PHE A 586 20.36 -20.06 -25.86
C PHE A 586 20.11 -21.23 -26.80
N GLN A 587 21.05 -22.16 -26.90
CA GLN A 587 21.00 -23.29 -27.80
C GLN A 587 19.83 -24.22 -27.43
N GLY A 588 18.89 -24.40 -28.33
CA GLY A 588 17.67 -25.19 -28.15
C GLY A 588 16.50 -24.49 -27.50
N ALA A 589 16.68 -23.25 -27.00
CA ALA A 589 15.62 -22.41 -26.41
C ALA A 589 15.22 -21.28 -27.36
N CYS A 590 16.18 -20.74 -28.13
CA CYS A 590 15.97 -19.66 -29.07
C CYS A 590 16.35 -20.09 -30.49
N ASN A 591 15.43 -19.95 -31.43
CA ASN A 591 15.71 -20.16 -32.85
C ASN A 591 16.39 -18.92 -33.47
N THR A 592 17.29 -19.16 -34.42
CA THR A 592 17.91 -18.04 -35.17
C THR A 592 16.85 -17.21 -35.91
N GLY A 593 16.77 -15.93 -35.60
CA GLY A 593 15.84 -14.99 -36.25
C GLY A 593 14.47 -14.84 -35.59
N GLU A 594 14.19 -15.55 -34.49
CA GLU A 594 12.95 -15.39 -33.71
C GLU A 594 13.23 -14.67 -32.37
N ASN A 595 12.30 -13.80 -31.96
CA ASN A 595 12.37 -13.19 -30.65
C ASN A 595 11.98 -14.22 -29.60
N CYS A 596 12.92 -14.62 -28.73
CA CYS A 596 12.68 -15.59 -27.66
C CYS A 596 12.58 -14.93 -26.27
N ILE A 597 12.93 -13.66 -26.15
CA ILE A 597 12.98 -12.91 -24.88
C ILE A 597 12.00 -11.75 -24.91
N THR A 598 11.30 -11.55 -23.80
CA THR A 598 10.31 -10.47 -23.62
C THR A 598 10.82 -9.44 -22.62
N PRO A 599 11.36 -8.29 -23.03
CA PRO A 599 11.88 -7.25 -22.13
C PRO A 599 10.84 -6.69 -21.14
N GLY A 600 9.55 -6.74 -21.50
CA GLY A 600 8.45 -6.35 -20.61
C GLY A 600 8.36 -7.21 -19.35
N LEU A 601 8.62 -8.50 -19.46
CA LEU A 601 8.67 -9.41 -18.32
C LEU A 601 9.81 -9.04 -17.35
N TYR A 602 10.98 -8.70 -17.89
CA TYR A 602 12.11 -8.22 -17.06
C TYR A 602 11.76 -6.92 -16.33
N ALA A 603 11.03 -6.01 -16.98
CA ALA A 603 10.55 -4.78 -16.35
C ALA A 603 9.61 -5.09 -15.17
N MET A 604 8.68 -6.04 -15.33
CA MET A 604 7.76 -6.48 -14.29
C MET A 604 8.48 -7.12 -13.10
N VAL A 605 9.42 -8.04 -13.37
CA VAL A 605 10.23 -8.69 -12.34
C VAL A 605 11.12 -7.67 -11.62
N GLY A 606 11.72 -6.72 -12.35
CA GLY A 606 12.52 -5.62 -11.78
C GLY A 606 11.70 -4.70 -10.87
N ALA A 607 10.47 -4.37 -11.28
CA ALA A 607 9.54 -3.60 -10.45
C ALA A 607 9.23 -4.30 -9.13
N ALA A 608 8.92 -5.59 -9.18
CA ALA A 608 8.68 -6.41 -7.99
C ALA A 608 9.93 -6.53 -7.11
N ALA A 609 11.11 -6.72 -7.70
CA ALA A 609 12.37 -6.80 -6.98
C ALA A 609 12.69 -5.52 -6.21
N CYS A 610 12.58 -4.36 -6.84
CA CYS A 610 12.85 -3.09 -6.16
C CYS A 610 11.80 -2.78 -5.09
N LEU A 611 10.52 -3.02 -5.37
CA LEU A 611 9.47 -2.82 -4.39
C LEU A 611 9.63 -3.76 -3.18
N GLY A 612 9.93 -5.04 -3.40
CA GLY A 612 10.21 -6.01 -2.34
C GLY A 612 11.43 -5.64 -1.49
N GLY A 613 12.48 -5.09 -2.12
CA GLY A 613 13.66 -4.58 -1.42
C GLY A 613 13.39 -3.36 -0.56
N VAL A 614 12.51 -2.44 -1.02
CA VAL A 614 12.15 -1.21 -0.28
C VAL A 614 11.18 -1.51 0.85
N THR A 615 10.12 -2.30 0.60
CA THR A 615 9.04 -2.55 1.56
C THR A 615 9.26 -3.77 2.44
N ARG A 616 10.14 -4.68 2.04
CA ARG A 616 10.39 -5.98 2.69
C ARG A 616 9.22 -6.97 2.67
N MET A 617 8.18 -6.65 1.94
CA MET A 617 7.04 -7.53 1.71
C MET A 617 7.46 -8.74 0.87
N THR A 618 6.80 -9.88 1.08
CA THR A 618 7.12 -11.12 0.39
C THR A 618 5.91 -11.69 -0.36
N VAL A 619 5.10 -12.49 0.32
CA VAL A 619 3.99 -13.21 -0.30
C VAL A 619 2.91 -12.26 -0.80
N SER A 620 2.53 -11.28 0.01
CA SER A 620 1.53 -10.28 -0.38
C SER A 620 1.94 -9.50 -1.61
N LEU A 621 3.23 -9.18 -1.76
CA LEU A 621 3.75 -8.47 -2.93
C LEU A 621 3.63 -9.30 -4.21
N VAL A 622 4.03 -10.57 -4.17
CA VAL A 622 3.91 -11.45 -5.34
C VAL A 622 2.45 -11.61 -5.77
N VAL A 623 1.55 -11.76 -4.78
CA VAL A 623 0.11 -11.85 -5.05
C VAL A 623 -0.45 -10.53 -5.63
N ILE A 624 -0.04 -9.37 -5.09
CA ILE A 624 -0.42 -8.07 -5.65
C ILE A 624 0.08 -7.95 -7.09
N MET A 625 1.31 -8.35 -7.37
CA MET A 625 1.89 -8.25 -8.71
C MET A 625 1.16 -9.11 -9.74
N PHE A 626 0.82 -10.36 -9.42
CA PHE A 626 0.08 -11.18 -10.38
C PHE A 626 -1.38 -10.72 -10.56
N GLU A 627 -2.05 -10.27 -9.51
CA GLU A 627 -3.38 -9.67 -9.64
C GLU A 627 -3.34 -8.37 -10.45
N LEU A 628 -2.30 -7.55 -10.25
CA LEU A 628 -2.07 -6.28 -10.93
C LEU A 628 -1.82 -6.45 -12.44
N THR A 629 -1.16 -7.55 -12.84
CA THR A 629 -0.81 -7.85 -14.23
C THR A 629 -1.79 -8.79 -14.92
N GLY A 630 -2.61 -9.49 -14.15
CA GLY A 630 -3.59 -10.45 -14.66
C GLY A 630 -3.00 -11.78 -15.11
N SER A 631 -1.70 -12.03 -14.92
CA SER A 631 -1.04 -13.23 -15.41
C SER A 631 -0.42 -14.09 -14.30
N VAL A 632 -0.89 -15.31 -14.19
CA VAL A 632 -0.43 -16.33 -13.23
C VAL A 632 0.89 -16.97 -13.67
N ARG A 633 1.22 -16.93 -14.97
CA ARG A 633 2.40 -17.61 -15.56
C ARG A 633 3.74 -17.11 -15.01
N TYR A 634 3.78 -15.91 -14.43
CA TYR A 634 5.03 -15.24 -14.03
C TYR A 634 5.25 -15.24 -12.51
N ILE A 635 4.48 -16.04 -11.77
CA ILE A 635 4.61 -16.13 -10.30
C ILE A 635 5.99 -16.62 -9.89
N GLU A 636 6.53 -17.65 -10.53
CA GLU A 636 7.83 -18.25 -10.19
C GLU A 636 9.00 -17.25 -10.34
N PRO A 637 9.15 -16.55 -11.49
CA PRO A 637 10.13 -15.47 -11.65
C PRO A 637 10.00 -14.37 -10.60
N LEU A 638 8.76 -13.96 -10.32
CA LEU A 638 8.48 -12.92 -9.33
C LEU A 638 8.88 -13.35 -7.91
N MET A 639 8.54 -14.59 -7.53
CA MET A 639 8.92 -15.15 -6.23
C MET A 639 10.44 -15.21 -6.06
N ALA A 640 11.16 -15.71 -7.07
CA ALA A 640 12.61 -15.83 -7.03
C ALA A 640 13.28 -14.45 -6.88
N ALA A 641 12.85 -13.47 -7.66
CA ALA A 641 13.40 -12.12 -7.63
C ALA A 641 13.08 -11.37 -6.32
N VAL A 642 11.84 -11.46 -5.83
CA VAL A 642 11.43 -10.82 -4.56
C VAL A 642 12.17 -11.43 -3.38
N MET A 643 12.32 -12.76 -3.34
CA MET A 643 13.08 -13.46 -2.30
C MET A 643 14.55 -13.05 -2.30
N ALA A 644 15.20 -13.03 -3.46
CA ALA A 644 16.59 -12.59 -3.61
C ALA A 644 16.76 -11.14 -3.16
N SER A 645 15.85 -10.26 -3.56
CA SER A 645 15.86 -8.84 -3.18
C SER A 645 15.69 -8.65 -1.67
N LYS A 646 14.79 -9.39 -1.05
CA LYS A 646 14.60 -9.34 0.42
C LYS A 646 15.85 -9.80 1.15
N TRP A 647 16.45 -10.93 0.77
CA TRP A 647 17.65 -11.46 1.42
C TRP A 647 18.83 -10.48 1.33
N VAL A 648 19.06 -9.92 0.15
CA VAL A 648 20.09 -8.90 -0.05
C VAL A 648 19.80 -7.65 0.78
N GLY A 649 18.55 -7.22 0.77
CA GLY A 649 18.12 -6.07 1.54
C GLY A 649 18.30 -6.26 3.04
N ASP A 650 17.96 -7.43 3.60
CA ASP A 650 18.13 -7.75 5.02
C ASP A 650 19.62 -7.90 5.40
N ALA A 651 20.45 -8.39 4.47
CA ALA A 651 21.89 -8.51 4.68
C ALA A 651 22.61 -7.14 4.70
N LEU A 652 22.18 -6.19 3.84
CA LEU A 652 22.83 -4.89 3.70
C LEU A 652 22.27 -3.79 4.60
N GLY A 653 21.04 -3.94 5.10
CA GLY A 653 20.38 -2.97 5.96
C GLY A 653 19.34 -3.63 6.86
N LYS A 654 19.44 -3.32 8.18
CA LYS A 654 18.45 -3.80 9.17
C LYS A 654 17.16 -3.00 9.18
N GLU A 655 17.15 -1.83 8.56
CA GLU A 655 16.04 -0.88 8.50
C GLU A 655 15.38 -1.00 7.13
N GLY A 656 14.11 -1.42 7.13
CA GLY A 656 13.27 -1.50 5.93
C GLY A 656 12.07 -0.61 6.07
#